data_a277707dd916718da6bf7b74b50b3c82
#
_entry.id   a277707dd916718da6bf7b74b50b3c82
#
_cell.length_a   1.000
_cell.length_b   1.000
_cell.length_c   1.000
_cell.angle_alpha   90.00
_cell.angle_beta   90.00
_cell.angle_gamma   90.00
#
_symmetry.space_group_name_H-M   'P 1'
#
loop_
_entity.id
_entity.type
_entity.pdbx_description
1 polymer ?
#
loop_
_entity_poly.entity_id
_entity_poly.type
_entity_poly.pdbx_seq_one_letter_code
_entity_poly.pdbx_strand_id
1 'polypeptide(L)'
;MARKVNTDGQVGWVAWGSLIICMGALFVILRSSLSEAFDSDWGVISVAAAATAGIITVARCRRFGLLTGLTLPVVFGLALALHWVASDLPVWRMAGLVIGIYLALVGGRVAMYLIYIDQRSRQSHWFLTCCIVLLPTMLVAVFKLYWQKICSMPHGLEVYSQYLLIAWGVFLLIWRPELLLRALTFILCNTFYRLRLEHAERLPDYGPVLIVSNHVSFLDALFIMGLKARKVTILIHSNFYRMPGFKWFFRWIGALEVPNANQPKQMQKFFEKVHRVLDRGGVVCMFPEGSISQNGVMQEFKSGVAAMLPNNDVPVIPMHLSMLWGSLFRIHQGHLRFIRPHKLPIPAAVYVGEPIPGNWSGFKIWQKIGELGAEAEMPLIPGEKTIHHRFLKRAKQHPLQVTFKDYDQTEALNNFQLLARAVLLSKKFRQILSERNDSGKNMGLMLANGTLAAEALLALWFSDRRAAMINYTSGPEAMQKMRIKAELKTIVTSRALVEEKLKQPILEEMVFLEDIYASITTKEKILNFLQVLLVPHWILIRLISPASWRGVTDCATILFSSGSTGLPKGVMLSHHNLNSNIISFWREIAWRPNDSVLGNLPLFHVFGLMTNFCFPAVTGTTVVFVPNPLDGKAVCQTIKDNRITLLLATPTFLQSYLKYATVEDFSSLRLVIAGAEKLQRKLFERVKNITGLNIVEAYGCTEMSPIVAINISSSLFTLGKESGPYGSIGVPMPGIAVKIIDPDTGAELGENEQGLLHCKGASVMIGYLDDPEATAKAITPEGYYNTNDIATVDRDGCIRIVGRMTRFSKIAGEMVPHEMIERRIEELGHLDGMVAVAARPDERKGEQLVVFYAKEARFDTAELLKKMRESGLPNLWIPRADCFFEVDAIPMLGNGKKNLKKVQEMAKEISEDVF
;
A
#
# COMPACT_ATOMS: atom_id res chain seq x y z
N MET A 1 -23.81 -19.25 9.32
CA MET A 1 -23.87 -20.67 8.87
C MET A 1 -24.62 -20.72 7.55
N ALA A 2 -23.94 -20.57 6.45
CA ALA A 2 -24.50 -20.61 5.10
C ALA A 2 -23.94 -21.83 4.37
N ARG A 3 -24.83 -22.63 3.81
CA ARG A 3 -24.55 -23.84 3.05
C ARG A 3 -23.47 -23.58 1.98
N LYS A 4 -22.25 -24.08 2.17
CA LYS A 4 -21.34 -24.35 1.06
C LYS A 4 -21.98 -25.42 0.19
N VAL A 5 -22.54 -25.01 -0.92
CA VAL A 5 -22.98 -25.92 -1.97
C VAL A 5 -21.74 -26.49 -2.62
N ASN A 6 -21.62 -27.77 -2.60
CA ASN A 6 -20.51 -28.58 -3.11
C ASN A 6 -20.56 -28.59 -4.65
N THR A 7 -20.15 -27.47 -5.29
CA THR A 7 -20.08 -27.33 -6.77
C THR A 7 -18.71 -27.70 -7.32
N ASP A 8 -17.71 -27.92 -6.45
CA ASP A 8 -16.33 -28.24 -6.86
C ASP A 8 -16.21 -29.66 -7.49
N GLY A 9 -17.13 -30.57 -7.20
CA GLY A 9 -17.11 -31.94 -7.73
C GLY A 9 -17.53 -32.04 -9.21
N GLN A 10 -18.58 -31.34 -9.61
CA GLN A 10 -19.11 -31.46 -10.98
C GLN A 10 -18.23 -30.69 -12.00
N VAL A 11 -17.67 -29.54 -11.63
CA VAL A 11 -16.75 -28.77 -12.48
C VAL A 11 -15.46 -29.55 -12.70
N GLY A 12 -15.00 -30.29 -11.69
CA GLY A 12 -13.84 -31.17 -11.80
C GLY A 12 -14.02 -32.24 -12.90
N TRP A 13 -15.17 -32.91 -12.95
CA TRP A 13 -15.38 -34.02 -13.90
C TRP A 13 -15.52 -33.56 -15.35
N VAL A 14 -16.14 -32.43 -15.63
CA VAL A 14 -16.25 -31.88 -16.99
C VAL A 14 -14.89 -31.37 -17.47
N ALA A 15 -14.11 -30.75 -16.59
CA ALA A 15 -12.74 -30.32 -16.89
C ALA A 15 -11.82 -31.52 -17.15
N TRP A 16 -11.96 -32.59 -16.38
CA TRP A 16 -11.22 -33.84 -16.57
C TRP A 16 -11.64 -34.56 -17.84
N GLY A 17 -12.93 -34.59 -18.14
CA GLY A 17 -13.46 -35.17 -19.40
C GLY A 17 -12.91 -34.45 -20.63
N SER A 18 -12.89 -33.12 -20.62
CA SER A 18 -12.36 -32.30 -21.72
C SER A 18 -10.84 -32.45 -21.87
N LEU A 19 -10.10 -32.54 -20.77
CA LEU A 19 -8.65 -32.77 -20.78
C LEU A 19 -8.33 -34.17 -21.33
N ILE A 20 -9.07 -35.20 -20.92
CA ILE A 20 -8.91 -36.57 -21.41
C ILE A 20 -9.22 -36.67 -22.90
N ILE A 21 -10.27 -35.96 -23.37
CA ILE A 21 -10.61 -35.91 -24.80
C ILE A 21 -9.53 -35.20 -25.62
N CYS A 22 -9.00 -34.05 -25.11
CA CYS A 22 -7.91 -33.34 -25.77
C CYS A 22 -6.62 -34.15 -25.78
N MET A 23 -6.30 -34.86 -24.70
CA MET A 23 -5.14 -35.76 -24.61
C MET A 23 -5.30 -37.00 -25.50
N GLY A 24 -6.51 -37.56 -25.57
CA GLY A 24 -6.82 -38.64 -26.48
C GLY A 24 -6.69 -38.22 -27.95
N ALA A 25 -7.19 -37.03 -28.29
CA ALA A 25 -7.04 -36.49 -29.65
C ALA A 25 -5.56 -36.21 -30.00
N LEU A 26 -4.80 -35.68 -29.02
CA LEU A 26 -3.35 -35.45 -29.19
C LEU A 26 -2.59 -36.79 -29.35
N PHE A 27 -2.96 -37.81 -28.57
CA PHE A 27 -2.36 -39.15 -28.66
C PHE A 27 -2.65 -39.81 -30.03
N VAL A 28 -3.87 -39.66 -30.55
CA VAL A 28 -4.26 -40.16 -31.89
C VAL A 28 -3.51 -39.41 -32.99
N ILE A 29 -3.36 -38.08 -32.86
CA ILE A 29 -2.60 -37.26 -33.80
C ILE A 29 -1.10 -37.63 -33.78
N LEU A 30 -0.52 -37.78 -32.60
CA LEU A 30 0.88 -38.23 -32.44
C LEU A 30 1.06 -39.64 -32.98
N ARG A 31 0.17 -40.58 -32.69
CA ARG A 31 0.23 -41.95 -33.18
C ARG A 31 0.13 -41.98 -34.71
N SER A 32 -0.77 -41.19 -35.32
CA SER A 32 -0.89 -41.16 -36.81
C SER A 32 0.27 -40.47 -37.50
N SER A 33 0.97 -39.56 -36.85
CA SER A 33 2.14 -38.83 -37.41
C SER A 33 3.47 -39.58 -37.19
N LEU A 34 3.50 -40.53 -36.26
CA LEU A 34 4.70 -41.24 -35.81
C LEU A 34 4.64 -42.74 -36.16
N SER A 35 3.53 -43.26 -36.74
CA SER A 35 3.36 -44.66 -37.04
C SER A 35 4.38 -45.20 -38.04
N GLU A 36 5.05 -44.36 -38.80
CA GLU A 36 6.16 -44.74 -39.69
C GLU A 36 7.54 -44.73 -39.02
N ALA A 37 7.63 -44.19 -37.77
CA ALA A 37 8.90 -44.02 -37.09
C ALA A 37 9.09 -44.94 -35.84
N PHE A 38 8.03 -45.62 -35.38
CA PHE A 38 8.06 -46.44 -34.17
C PHE A 38 7.72 -47.94 -34.45
N ASP A 39 8.73 -48.71 -34.82
CA ASP A 39 8.63 -50.16 -34.85
C ASP A 39 9.07 -50.84 -33.49
N SER A 40 9.18 -50.06 -32.42
CA SER A 40 9.56 -50.59 -31.11
C SER A 40 8.61 -50.17 -29.99
N ASP A 41 8.14 -51.14 -29.19
CA ASP A 41 7.27 -50.99 -28.04
C ASP A 41 7.80 -49.99 -26.96
N TRP A 42 9.11 -49.77 -26.90
CA TRP A 42 9.77 -48.90 -25.96
C TRP A 42 9.48 -47.40 -26.20
N GLY A 43 9.27 -46.99 -27.43
CA GLY A 43 8.93 -45.61 -27.77
C GLY A 43 7.53 -45.23 -27.25
N VAL A 44 6.58 -46.17 -27.42
CA VAL A 44 5.19 -45.98 -26.94
C VAL A 44 5.13 -45.93 -25.42
N ILE A 45 5.90 -46.78 -24.74
CA ILE A 45 5.97 -46.80 -23.27
C ILE A 45 6.61 -45.53 -22.73
N SER A 46 7.64 -44.98 -23.36
CA SER A 46 8.29 -43.74 -22.93
C SER A 46 7.38 -42.51 -23.08
N VAL A 47 6.61 -42.41 -24.17
CA VAL A 47 5.63 -41.34 -24.37
C VAL A 47 4.45 -41.48 -23.40
N ALA A 48 3.96 -42.68 -23.14
CA ALA A 48 2.92 -42.94 -22.16
C ALA A 48 3.37 -42.60 -20.71
N ALA A 49 4.60 -42.96 -20.36
CA ALA A 49 5.19 -42.64 -19.05
C ALA A 49 5.38 -41.13 -18.87
N ALA A 50 5.83 -40.41 -19.89
CA ALA A 50 5.99 -38.96 -19.84
C ALA A 50 4.63 -38.23 -19.75
N ALA A 51 3.62 -38.72 -20.48
CA ALA A 51 2.27 -38.20 -20.42
C ALA A 51 1.64 -38.46 -19.04
N THR A 52 1.85 -39.67 -18.46
CA THR A 52 1.37 -40.04 -17.14
C THR A 52 2.06 -39.23 -16.04
N ALA A 53 3.37 -39.02 -16.13
CA ALA A 53 4.10 -38.13 -15.21
C ALA A 53 3.61 -36.68 -15.29
N GLY A 54 3.31 -36.19 -16.50
CA GLY A 54 2.71 -34.86 -16.71
C GLY A 54 1.33 -34.75 -16.05
N ILE A 55 0.47 -35.78 -16.19
CA ILE A 55 -0.87 -35.81 -15.56
C ILE A 55 -0.77 -35.84 -14.02
N ILE A 56 0.15 -36.63 -13.46
CA ILE A 56 0.37 -36.72 -12.00
C ILE A 56 0.90 -35.40 -11.45
N THR A 57 1.77 -34.71 -12.19
CA THR A 57 2.31 -33.40 -11.81
C THR A 57 1.22 -32.31 -11.85
N VAL A 58 0.34 -32.34 -12.84
CA VAL A 58 -0.84 -31.47 -12.98
C VAL A 58 -1.85 -31.71 -11.85
N ALA A 59 -2.09 -32.99 -11.49
CA ALA A 59 -3.04 -33.34 -10.42
C ALA A 59 -2.55 -32.96 -9.01
N ARG A 60 -1.23 -32.96 -8.77
CA ARG A 60 -0.63 -32.56 -7.49
C ARG A 60 -0.43 -31.05 -7.32
N CYS A 61 -0.38 -30.28 -8.39
CA CYS A 61 -0.18 -28.84 -8.33
C CYS A 61 -1.50 -28.09 -8.18
N ARG A 62 -1.97 -27.89 -6.95
CA ARG A 62 -3.09 -26.96 -6.62
C ARG A 62 -2.84 -25.48 -6.95
N ARG A 63 -1.72 -25.13 -7.56
CA ARG A 63 -1.33 -23.74 -7.91
C ARG A 63 -1.16 -23.59 -9.42
N PHE A 64 -2.19 -23.09 -10.08
CA PHE A 64 -2.26 -22.82 -11.52
C PHE A 64 -1.08 -22.03 -12.12
N GLY A 65 -0.32 -21.27 -11.30
CA GLY A 65 0.81 -20.45 -11.76
C GLY A 65 2.12 -21.21 -12.01
N LEU A 66 2.32 -22.38 -11.39
CA LEU A 66 3.55 -23.18 -11.61
C LEU A 66 3.49 -23.97 -12.93
N LEU A 67 2.28 -24.24 -13.41
CA LEU A 67 2.05 -25.04 -14.62
C LEU A 67 2.48 -24.33 -15.90
N THR A 68 2.38 -23.00 -15.97
CA THR A 68 2.78 -22.21 -17.14
C THR A 68 4.30 -22.12 -17.29
N GLY A 69 5.03 -22.05 -16.16
CA GLY A 69 6.50 -22.03 -16.18
C GLY A 69 7.13 -23.36 -16.53
N LEU A 70 6.42 -24.48 -16.26
CA LEU A 70 6.92 -25.83 -16.53
C LEU A 70 6.46 -26.40 -17.89
N THR A 71 5.40 -25.89 -18.50
CA THR A 71 4.94 -26.38 -19.81
C THR A 71 5.90 -26.07 -20.94
N LEU A 72 6.55 -24.93 -20.96
CA LEU A 72 7.51 -24.56 -22.00
C LEU A 72 8.78 -25.45 -21.93
N PRO A 73 9.44 -25.65 -20.78
CA PRO A 73 10.56 -26.59 -20.68
C PRO A 73 10.20 -28.05 -20.95
N VAL A 74 9.01 -28.50 -20.55
CA VAL A 74 8.54 -29.88 -20.78
C VAL A 74 8.25 -30.10 -22.27
N VAL A 75 7.58 -29.15 -22.94
CA VAL A 75 7.33 -29.21 -24.39
C VAL A 75 8.63 -29.13 -25.17
N PHE A 76 9.58 -28.29 -24.72
CA PHE A 76 10.92 -28.20 -25.34
C PHE A 76 11.76 -29.45 -25.09
N GLY A 77 11.71 -30.02 -23.88
CA GLY A 77 12.38 -31.29 -23.55
C GLY A 77 11.81 -32.48 -24.35
N LEU A 78 10.48 -32.55 -24.51
CA LEU A 78 9.80 -33.53 -25.35
C LEU A 78 10.20 -33.36 -26.84
N ALA A 79 10.31 -32.12 -27.32
CA ALA A 79 10.74 -31.81 -28.65
C ALA A 79 12.20 -32.22 -28.91
N LEU A 80 13.09 -32.00 -27.94
CA LEU A 80 14.50 -32.44 -28.02
C LEU A 80 14.61 -33.98 -27.96
N ALA A 81 13.82 -34.63 -27.12
CA ALA A 81 13.78 -36.09 -27.03
C ALA A 81 13.25 -36.71 -28.34
N LEU A 82 12.22 -36.12 -28.93
CA LEU A 82 11.69 -36.56 -30.24
C LEU A 82 12.70 -36.30 -31.38
N HIS A 83 13.47 -35.21 -31.33
CA HIS A 83 14.54 -34.93 -32.29
C HIS A 83 15.69 -35.94 -32.15
N TRP A 84 16.02 -36.36 -30.94
CA TRP A 84 17.06 -37.38 -30.67
C TRP A 84 16.66 -38.77 -31.18
N VAL A 85 15.37 -39.09 -31.15
CA VAL A 85 14.81 -40.37 -31.59
C VAL A 85 14.53 -40.37 -33.12
N ALA A 86 14.26 -39.25 -33.72
CA ALA A 86 13.92 -39.10 -35.16
C ALA A 86 14.87 -38.11 -35.83
N SER A 87 16.12 -38.54 -36.01
CA SER A 87 17.21 -37.73 -36.58
C SER A 87 16.98 -37.24 -38.01
N ASP A 88 15.99 -37.81 -38.71
CA ASP A 88 15.77 -37.55 -40.15
C ASP A 88 14.65 -36.53 -40.42
N LEU A 89 14.03 -35.96 -39.39
CA LEU A 89 13.00 -34.93 -39.55
C LEU A 89 13.58 -33.51 -39.66
N PRO A 90 13.27 -32.76 -40.71
CA PRO A 90 13.79 -31.41 -40.89
C PRO A 90 13.34 -30.49 -39.76
N VAL A 91 14.26 -29.65 -39.23
CA VAL A 91 14.10 -28.75 -38.05
C VAL A 91 12.82 -27.90 -38.12
N TRP A 92 12.36 -27.45 -39.30
CA TRP A 92 11.16 -26.68 -39.46
C TRP A 92 9.86 -27.47 -39.20
N ARG A 93 9.82 -28.80 -39.42
CA ARG A 93 8.68 -29.66 -39.06
C ARG A 93 8.60 -29.87 -37.55
N MET A 94 9.74 -29.98 -36.90
CA MET A 94 9.82 -30.06 -35.43
C MET A 94 9.36 -28.73 -34.79
N ALA A 95 9.80 -27.60 -35.30
CA ALA A 95 9.36 -26.30 -34.85
C ALA A 95 7.83 -26.13 -35.02
N GLY A 96 7.28 -26.59 -36.16
CA GLY A 96 5.82 -26.56 -36.38
C GLY A 96 5.05 -27.46 -35.42
N LEU A 97 5.57 -28.63 -35.07
CA LEU A 97 4.96 -29.54 -34.09
C LEU A 97 4.97 -28.93 -32.68
N VAL A 98 6.10 -28.37 -32.27
CA VAL A 98 6.26 -27.69 -30.96
C VAL A 98 5.30 -26.51 -30.83
N ILE A 99 5.23 -25.70 -31.88
CA ILE A 99 4.31 -24.54 -31.94
C ILE A 99 2.85 -25.05 -31.94
N GLY A 100 2.52 -26.10 -32.67
CA GLY A 100 1.19 -26.70 -32.72
C GLY A 100 0.75 -27.25 -31.38
N ILE A 101 1.61 -27.99 -30.68
CA ILE A 101 1.35 -28.50 -29.32
C ILE A 101 1.19 -27.34 -28.32
N TYR A 102 2.03 -26.35 -28.41
CA TYR A 102 1.93 -25.15 -27.55
C TYR A 102 0.62 -24.39 -27.79
N LEU A 103 0.25 -24.16 -29.05
CA LEU A 103 -1.01 -23.49 -29.40
C LEU A 103 -2.23 -24.32 -29.02
N ALA A 104 -2.20 -25.65 -29.12
CA ALA A 104 -3.28 -26.51 -28.66
C ALA A 104 -3.45 -26.48 -27.15
N LEU A 105 -2.34 -26.49 -26.39
CA LEU A 105 -2.37 -26.39 -24.92
C LEU A 105 -2.83 -24.99 -24.45
N VAL A 106 -2.41 -23.94 -25.14
CA VAL A 106 -2.85 -22.56 -24.86
C VAL A 106 -4.33 -22.41 -25.28
N GLY A 107 -4.73 -22.92 -26.42
CA GLY A 107 -6.13 -22.90 -26.89
C GLY A 107 -7.07 -23.66 -25.96
N GLY A 108 -6.67 -24.83 -25.48
CA GLY A 108 -7.45 -25.58 -24.48
C GLY A 108 -7.63 -24.80 -23.15
N ARG A 109 -6.62 -24.09 -22.73
CA ARG A 109 -6.69 -23.25 -21.54
C ARG A 109 -7.52 -21.98 -21.75
N VAL A 110 -7.43 -21.36 -22.92
CA VAL A 110 -8.30 -20.23 -23.30
C VAL A 110 -9.76 -20.68 -23.29
N ALA A 111 -10.07 -21.83 -23.83
CA ALA A 111 -11.41 -22.40 -23.80
C ALA A 111 -11.88 -22.67 -22.37
N MET A 112 -11.05 -23.26 -21.51
CA MET A 112 -11.33 -23.50 -20.08
C MET A 112 -11.57 -22.21 -19.30
N TYR A 113 -10.77 -21.17 -19.56
CA TYR A 113 -10.93 -19.86 -18.93
C TYR A 113 -12.21 -19.16 -19.38
N LEU A 114 -12.54 -19.24 -20.65
CA LEU A 114 -13.78 -18.71 -21.20
C LEU A 114 -15.00 -19.47 -20.63
N ILE A 115 -14.91 -20.78 -20.48
CA ILE A 115 -15.94 -21.62 -19.85
C ILE A 115 -16.08 -21.27 -18.35
N TYR A 116 -14.98 -21.05 -17.64
CA TYR A 116 -15.01 -20.67 -16.22
C TYR A 116 -15.65 -19.30 -15.97
N ILE A 117 -15.37 -18.32 -16.84
CA ILE A 117 -16.01 -16.99 -16.77
C ILE A 117 -17.50 -17.08 -17.10
N ASP A 118 -17.88 -17.94 -18.03
CA ASP A 118 -19.26 -18.04 -18.53
C ASP A 118 -20.18 -18.91 -17.65
N GLN A 119 -19.64 -19.83 -16.84
CA GLN A 119 -20.43 -20.63 -15.90
C GLN A 119 -21.11 -19.78 -14.78
N ARG A 120 -20.69 -18.52 -14.58
CA ARG A 120 -21.36 -17.56 -13.69
C ARG A 120 -22.49 -16.78 -14.37
N SER A 121 -22.56 -16.76 -15.69
CA SER A 121 -23.65 -16.15 -16.46
C SER A 121 -24.58 -17.24 -17.01
N ARG A 122 -25.83 -17.29 -16.52
CA ARG A 122 -26.81 -18.34 -16.77
C ARG A 122 -27.41 -18.37 -18.20
N GLN A 123 -26.73 -17.98 -19.27
CA GLN A 123 -27.27 -18.07 -20.63
C GLN A 123 -26.27 -18.39 -21.73
N SER A 124 -26.55 -19.40 -22.46
CA SER A 124 -26.36 -19.88 -23.86
C SER A 124 -25.24 -19.35 -24.80
N HIS A 125 -24.40 -18.41 -24.46
CA HIS A 125 -23.34 -17.93 -25.35
C HIS A 125 -22.08 -18.85 -25.40
N TRP A 126 -21.89 -19.69 -24.40
CA TRP A 126 -20.74 -20.60 -24.35
C TRP A 126 -20.80 -21.66 -25.47
N PHE A 127 -22.00 -22.14 -25.85
CA PHE A 127 -22.15 -23.08 -26.93
C PHE A 127 -21.66 -22.47 -28.25
N LEU A 128 -21.98 -21.20 -28.49
CA LEU A 128 -21.52 -20.45 -29.67
C LEU A 128 -19.98 -20.25 -29.65
N THR A 129 -19.40 -19.96 -28.51
CA THR A 129 -17.94 -19.77 -28.33
C THR A 129 -17.21 -21.11 -28.48
N CYS A 130 -17.72 -22.19 -27.92
CA CYS A 130 -17.21 -23.53 -28.14
C CYS A 130 -17.34 -23.96 -29.61
N CYS A 131 -18.46 -23.67 -30.26
CA CYS A 131 -18.64 -23.97 -31.69
C CYS A 131 -17.69 -23.15 -32.55
N ILE A 132 -17.41 -21.90 -32.24
CA ILE A 132 -16.51 -21.02 -33.01
C ILE A 132 -15.05 -21.43 -32.84
N VAL A 133 -14.63 -21.91 -31.68
CA VAL A 133 -13.22 -22.25 -31.40
C VAL A 133 -12.94 -23.74 -31.60
N LEU A 134 -13.85 -24.63 -31.20
CA LEU A 134 -13.63 -26.08 -31.27
C LEU A 134 -14.11 -26.70 -32.57
N LEU A 135 -15.11 -26.15 -33.22
CA LEU A 135 -15.63 -26.70 -34.49
C LEU A 135 -14.57 -26.67 -35.60
N PRO A 136 -13.84 -25.59 -35.83
CA PRO A 136 -12.76 -25.59 -36.83
C PRO A 136 -11.62 -26.54 -36.46
N THR A 137 -11.23 -26.63 -35.19
CA THR A 137 -10.17 -27.55 -34.75
C THR A 137 -10.63 -29.01 -34.81
N MET A 138 -11.86 -29.31 -34.44
CA MET A 138 -12.45 -30.63 -34.62
C MET A 138 -12.66 -30.97 -36.09
N LEU A 139 -13.13 -30.03 -36.90
CA LEU A 139 -13.26 -30.25 -38.38
C LEU A 139 -11.93 -30.55 -39.02
N VAL A 140 -10.84 -29.84 -38.60
CA VAL A 140 -9.47 -30.16 -39.10
C VAL A 140 -9.02 -31.52 -38.64
N ALA A 141 -9.26 -31.89 -37.39
CA ALA A 141 -8.88 -33.20 -36.85
C ALA A 141 -9.69 -34.33 -37.50
N VAL A 142 -11.01 -34.14 -37.64
CA VAL A 142 -11.92 -35.12 -38.31
C VAL A 142 -11.59 -35.19 -39.79
N PHE A 143 -11.34 -34.05 -40.46
CA PHE A 143 -10.96 -33.98 -41.84
C PHE A 143 -9.62 -34.70 -42.09
N LYS A 144 -8.64 -34.53 -41.19
CA LYS A 144 -7.35 -35.22 -41.29
C LYS A 144 -7.48 -36.74 -41.05
N LEU A 145 -8.29 -37.16 -40.09
CA LEU A 145 -8.60 -38.59 -39.82
C LEU A 145 -9.37 -39.26 -40.97
N TYR A 146 -10.32 -38.55 -41.56
CA TYR A 146 -11.10 -39.06 -42.70
C TYR A 146 -10.27 -39.09 -43.99
N TRP A 147 -9.39 -38.10 -44.16
CA TRP A 147 -8.52 -37.91 -45.30
C TRP A 147 -7.44 -39.00 -45.47
N GLN A 148 -6.86 -39.44 -44.35
CA GLN A 148 -5.89 -40.53 -44.34
C GLN A 148 -6.53 -41.88 -44.74
N LYS A 149 -7.84 -42.01 -44.65
CA LYS A 149 -8.57 -43.25 -45.02
C LYS A 149 -9.05 -43.28 -46.44
N ILE A 150 -9.13 -42.17 -47.15
CA ILE A 150 -9.93 -42.10 -48.39
C ILE A 150 -9.12 -41.87 -49.65
N CYS A 151 -7.92 -41.33 -49.67
CA CYS A 151 -7.26 -41.13 -50.99
C CYS A 151 -5.81 -40.66 -50.99
N SER A 152 -5.09 -41.16 -51.87
CA SER A 152 -4.12 -40.56 -52.81
C SER A 152 -4.60 -39.25 -53.48
N MET A 153 -4.79 -38.16 -52.72
CA MET A 153 -5.06 -36.86 -53.32
C MET A 153 -3.85 -35.95 -53.39
N PRO A 154 -3.76 -35.03 -54.39
CA PRO A 154 -2.60 -34.17 -54.60
C PRO A 154 -2.33 -33.29 -53.38
N HIS A 155 -1.05 -33.15 -53.03
CA HIS A 155 -0.56 -32.29 -51.90
C HIS A 155 -1.12 -30.86 -51.92
N GLY A 156 -1.68 -30.35 -52.98
CA GLY A 156 -2.28 -29.01 -53.10
C GLY A 156 -3.51 -28.78 -52.21
N LEU A 157 -4.42 -29.75 -52.05
CA LEU A 157 -5.68 -29.54 -51.30
C LEU A 157 -5.47 -29.48 -49.81
N GLU A 158 -4.45 -30.15 -49.26
CA GLU A 158 -4.08 -30.08 -47.86
C GLU A 158 -3.56 -28.68 -47.51
N VAL A 159 -2.77 -28.09 -48.38
CA VAL A 159 -2.24 -26.73 -48.25
C VAL A 159 -3.39 -25.71 -48.34
N TYR A 160 -4.32 -25.87 -49.28
CA TYR A 160 -5.50 -24.95 -49.38
C TYR A 160 -6.40 -24.99 -48.18
N SER A 161 -6.64 -26.16 -47.57
CA SER A 161 -7.44 -26.25 -46.36
C SER A 161 -6.79 -25.51 -45.16
N GLN A 162 -5.48 -25.58 -45.06
CA GLN A 162 -4.75 -24.82 -44.00
C GLN A 162 -4.84 -23.32 -44.27
N TYR A 163 -4.68 -22.85 -45.50
CA TYR A 163 -4.87 -21.44 -45.82
C TYR A 163 -6.29 -20.92 -45.57
N LEU A 164 -7.32 -21.73 -45.87
CA LEU A 164 -8.70 -21.39 -45.58
C LEU A 164 -8.99 -21.25 -44.07
N LEU A 165 -8.38 -22.12 -43.27
CA LEU A 165 -8.53 -22.04 -41.79
C LEU A 165 -7.78 -20.84 -41.21
N ILE A 166 -6.59 -20.55 -41.73
CA ILE A 166 -5.86 -19.33 -41.32
C ILE A 166 -6.66 -18.09 -41.75
N ALA A 167 -7.17 -18.07 -42.98
CA ALA A 167 -7.98 -16.99 -43.53
C ALA A 167 -9.27 -16.79 -42.69
N TRP A 168 -9.94 -17.90 -42.29
CA TRP A 168 -11.10 -17.86 -41.42
C TRP A 168 -10.75 -17.35 -40.02
N GLY A 169 -9.66 -17.82 -39.42
CA GLY A 169 -9.17 -17.33 -38.14
C GLY A 169 -8.81 -15.83 -38.20
N VAL A 170 -8.15 -15.37 -39.21
CA VAL A 170 -7.85 -13.96 -39.48
C VAL A 170 -9.15 -13.16 -39.66
N PHE A 171 -10.10 -13.68 -40.46
CA PHE A 171 -11.40 -13.05 -40.66
C PHE A 171 -12.14 -12.88 -39.33
N LEU A 172 -12.19 -13.91 -38.49
CA LEU A 172 -12.83 -13.83 -37.15
C LEU A 172 -12.15 -12.81 -36.26
N LEU A 173 -10.82 -12.74 -36.26
CA LEU A 173 -10.07 -11.77 -35.48
C LEU A 173 -10.33 -10.33 -35.97
N ILE A 174 -10.45 -10.12 -37.29
CA ILE A 174 -10.76 -8.80 -37.87
C ILE A 174 -12.22 -8.40 -37.57
N TRP A 175 -13.14 -9.36 -37.64
CA TRP A 175 -14.57 -9.11 -37.42
C TRP A 175 -14.93 -8.92 -35.94
N ARG A 176 -14.22 -9.60 -35.02
CA ARG A 176 -14.46 -9.57 -33.58
C ARG A 176 -13.18 -9.24 -32.80
N PRO A 177 -12.71 -7.97 -32.84
CA PRO A 177 -11.46 -7.56 -32.21
C PRO A 177 -11.42 -7.82 -30.70
N GLU A 178 -12.59 -7.85 -30.04
CA GLU A 178 -12.71 -8.20 -28.63
C GLU A 178 -12.21 -9.61 -28.31
N LEU A 179 -12.28 -10.56 -29.24
CA LEU A 179 -11.76 -11.91 -29.04
C LEU A 179 -10.22 -11.90 -29.00
N LEU A 180 -9.59 -11.13 -29.89
CA LEU A 180 -8.14 -10.96 -29.89
C LEU A 180 -7.65 -10.29 -28.60
N LEU A 181 -8.32 -9.21 -28.18
CA LEU A 181 -7.97 -8.50 -26.97
C LEU A 181 -8.07 -9.40 -25.74
N ARG A 182 -9.10 -10.26 -25.67
CA ARG A 182 -9.24 -11.25 -24.61
C ARG A 182 -8.16 -12.31 -24.64
N ALA A 183 -7.83 -12.83 -25.81
CA ALA A 183 -6.75 -13.78 -25.96
C ALA A 183 -5.41 -13.15 -25.50
N LEU A 184 -5.14 -11.91 -25.88
CA LEU A 184 -3.98 -11.17 -25.40
C LEU A 184 -4.00 -10.97 -23.88
N THR A 185 -5.14 -10.55 -23.32
CA THR A 185 -5.28 -10.42 -21.86
C THR A 185 -5.06 -11.75 -21.16
N PHE A 186 -5.62 -12.82 -21.69
CA PHE A 186 -5.43 -14.17 -21.14
C PHE A 186 -3.95 -14.58 -21.17
N ILE A 187 -3.27 -14.38 -22.29
CA ILE A 187 -1.83 -14.68 -22.42
C ILE A 187 -1.04 -13.85 -21.40
N LEU A 188 -1.30 -12.54 -21.32
CA LEU A 188 -0.64 -11.66 -20.37
C LEU A 188 -0.88 -12.09 -18.93
N CYS A 189 -2.14 -12.43 -18.57
CA CYS A 189 -2.52 -12.84 -17.22
C CYS A 189 -1.95 -14.20 -16.82
N ASN A 190 -1.63 -15.07 -17.76
CA ASN A 190 -1.10 -16.40 -17.44
C ASN A 190 0.41 -16.53 -17.62
N THR A 191 1.07 -15.60 -18.35
CA THR A 191 2.51 -15.61 -18.56
C THR A 191 3.23 -14.58 -17.72
N PHE A 192 2.80 -13.32 -17.80
CA PHE A 192 3.49 -12.19 -17.16
C PHE A 192 2.83 -11.72 -15.86
N TYR A 193 1.50 -11.84 -15.75
CA TYR A 193 0.74 -11.39 -14.60
C TYR A 193 0.01 -12.55 -13.91
N ARG A 194 -0.16 -12.39 -12.62
CA ARG A 194 -1.06 -13.21 -11.81
C ARG A 194 -2.25 -12.34 -11.42
N LEU A 195 -3.25 -12.30 -12.29
CA LEU A 195 -4.44 -11.48 -12.09
C LEU A 195 -5.36 -12.09 -11.01
N ARG A 196 -5.70 -11.30 -10.01
CA ARG A 196 -6.78 -11.55 -9.07
C ARG A 196 -7.97 -10.66 -9.46
N LEU A 197 -9.11 -11.27 -9.67
CA LEU A 197 -10.35 -10.59 -10.03
C LEU A 197 -11.36 -10.78 -8.91
N GLU A 198 -11.74 -9.69 -8.27
CA GLU A 198 -12.66 -9.67 -7.16
C GLU A 198 -13.96 -8.99 -7.57
N HIS A 199 -15.08 -9.62 -7.21
CA HIS A 199 -16.43 -9.10 -7.43
C HIS A 199 -16.82 -8.86 -8.90
N ALA A 200 -16.30 -9.65 -9.84
CA ALA A 200 -16.63 -9.53 -11.26
C ALA A 200 -18.12 -9.72 -11.56
N GLU A 201 -18.84 -10.43 -10.70
CA GLU A 201 -20.30 -10.62 -10.76
C GLU A 201 -21.10 -9.32 -10.69
N ARG A 202 -20.52 -8.25 -10.10
CA ARG A 202 -21.15 -6.93 -9.98
C ARG A 202 -21.23 -6.19 -11.32
N LEU A 203 -20.42 -6.57 -12.29
CA LEU A 203 -20.49 -6.00 -13.63
C LEU A 203 -21.70 -6.63 -14.39
N PRO A 204 -22.73 -5.85 -14.76
CA PRO A 204 -23.93 -6.35 -15.41
C PRO A 204 -23.65 -7.04 -16.76
N ASP A 205 -24.35 -8.11 -17.07
CA ASP A 205 -24.17 -8.85 -18.33
C ASP A 205 -24.84 -8.15 -19.53
N TYR A 206 -25.81 -7.28 -19.28
CA TYR A 206 -26.54 -6.50 -20.29
C TYR A 206 -26.95 -5.12 -19.74
N GLY A 207 -27.43 -4.27 -20.64
CA GLY A 207 -27.80 -2.89 -20.31
C GLY A 207 -26.61 -1.91 -20.36
N PRO A 208 -26.90 -0.60 -20.31
CA PRO A 208 -25.85 0.44 -20.30
C PRO A 208 -25.02 0.40 -19.02
N VAL A 209 -23.72 0.66 -19.11
CA VAL A 209 -22.83 0.72 -17.97
C VAL A 209 -21.73 1.75 -18.23
N LEU A 210 -21.48 2.64 -17.28
CA LEU A 210 -20.28 3.46 -17.23
C LEU A 210 -19.28 2.89 -16.21
N ILE A 211 -18.16 2.37 -16.66
CA ILE A 211 -17.04 1.95 -15.82
C ILE A 211 -16.15 3.17 -15.55
N VAL A 212 -15.86 3.42 -14.29
CA VAL A 212 -14.95 4.47 -13.84
C VAL A 212 -13.83 3.84 -13.03
N SER A 213 -12.57 4.03 -13.46
CA SER A 213 -11.43 3.37 -12.84
C SER A 213 -10.24 4.33 -12.66
N ASN A 214 -9.38 4.06 -11.69
CA ASN A 214 -8.06 4.67 -11.59
C ASN A 214 -7.17 4.27 -12.77
N HIS A 215 -6.13 5.08 -13.07
CA HIS A 215 -5.26 4.88 -14.24
C HIS A 215 -3.79 4.80 -13.85
N VAL A 216 -3.25 3.59 -13.78
CA VAL A 216 -1.90 3.32 -13.25
C VAL A 216 -0.94 2.69 -14.26
N SER A 217 -1.46 2.18 -15.40
CA SER A 217 -0.66 1.50 -16.42
C SER A 217 -1.28 1.64 -17.81
N PHE A 218 -0.46 1.53 -18.86
CA PHE A 218 -0.95 1.40 -20.24
C PHE A 218 -1.79 0.13 -20.47
N LEU A 219 -1.65 -0.86 -19.62
CA LEU A 219 -2.38 -2.13 -19.73
C LEU A 219 -3.75 -2.10 -19.06
N ASP A 220 -4.11 -1.05 -18.34
CA ASP A 220 -5.35 -0.93 -17.59
C ASP A 220 -6.58 -1.19 -18.44
N ALA A 221 -6.65 -0.54 -19.60
CA ALA A 221 -7.73 -0.72 -20.55
C ALA A 221 -7.85 -2.18 -21.02
N LEU A 222 -6.72 -2.83 -21.28
CA LEU A 222 -6.69 -4.22 -21.73
C LEU A 222 -7.20 -5.18 -20.64
N PHE A 223 -6.82 -4.96 -19.37
CA PHE A 223 -7.33 -5.75 -18.25
C PHE A 223 -8.84 -5.59 -18.11
N ILE A 224 -9.37 -4.35 -18.19
CA ILE A 224 -10.81 -4.09 -18.09
C ILE A 224 -11.58 -4.72 -19.28
N MET A 225 -11.04 -4.61 -20.50
CA MET A 225 -11.66 -5.22 -21.68
C MET A 225 -11.68 -6.76 -21.62
N GLY A 226 -10.77 -7.36 -20.88
CA GLY A 226 -10.69 -8.81 -20.67
C GLY A 226 -11.66 -9.38 -19.64
N LEU A 227 -12.33 -8.55 -18.82
CA LEU A 227 -13.11 -9.01 -17.66
C LEU A 227 -14.36 -9.80 -18.01
N LYS A 228 -15.10 -9.37 -19.03
CA LYS A 228 -16.37 -10.02 -19.46
C LYS A 228 -16.51 -10.12 -20.97
N ALA A 229 -17.50 -10.95 -21.41
CA ALA A 229 -17.81 -11.17 -22.82
C ALA A 229 -18.44 -9.95 -23.53
N ARG A 230 -18.55 -8.80 -22.84
CA ARG A 230 -19.11 -7.58 -23.41
C ARG A 230 -18.04 -6.71 -24.07
N LYS A 231 -18.41 -6.04 -25.15
CA LYS A 231 -17.56 -5.03 -25.76
C LYS A 231 -17.52 -3.80 -24.87
N VAL A 232 -16.32 -3.44 -24.41
CA VAL A 232 -16.08 -2.25 -23.63
C VAL A 232 -15.50 -1.17 -24.55
N THR A 233 -16.17 -0.02 -24.64
CA THR A 233 -15.71 1.16 -25.37
C THR A 233 -14.78 1.98 -24.49
N ILE A 234 -13.48 2.02 -24.82
CA ILE A 234 -12.48 2.80 -24.06
C ILE A 234 -12.39 4.22 -24.59
N LEU A 235 -12.25 5.17 -23.70
CA LEU A 235 -12.03 6.58 -24.01
C LEU A 235 -10.53 6.87 -24.04
N ILE A 236 -10.01 7.40 -25.17
CA ILE A 236 -8.58 7.63 -25.36
C ILE A 236 -8.34 9.07 -25.77
N HIS A 237 -7.46 9.77 -25.06
CA HIS A 237 -7.12 11.16 -25.34
C HIS A 237 -6.55 11.33 -26.76
N SER A 238 -6.92 12.43 -27.44
CA SER A 238 -6.61 12.71 -28.85
C SER A 238 -5.12 12.58 -29.19
N ASN A 239 -4.22 12.98 -28.28
CA ASN A 239 -2.78 12.88 -28.52
C ASN A 239 -2.30 11.43 -28.73
N PHE A 240 -2.85 10.48 -27.98
CA PHE A 240 -2.55 9.05 -28.15
C PHE A 240 -3.35 8.44 -29.30
N TYR A 241 -4.63 8.82 -29.42
CA TYR A 241 -5.51 8.28 -30.46
C TYR A 241 -4.98 8.56 -31.87
N ARG A 242 -4.37 9.74 -32.09
CA ARG A 242 -3.86 10.20 -33.38
C ARG A 242 -2.42 9.81 -33.68
N MET A 243 -1.74 9.09 -32.78
CA MET A 243 -0.36 8.63 -33.05
C MET A 243 -0.30 7.78 -34.33
N PRO A 244 0.73 7.97 -35.16
CA PRO A 244 0.93 7.18 -36.39
C PRO A 244 0.88 5.67 -36.10
N GLY A 245 0.14 4.91 -36.92
CA GLY A 245 -0.07 3.47 -36.72
C GLY A 245 -1.15 3.07 -35.72
N PHE A 246 -1.41 3.87 -34.67
CA PHE A 246 -2.38 3.52 -33.61
C PHE A 246 -3.83 3.95 -33.93
N LYS A 247 -4.03 5.02 -34.71
CA LYS A 247 -5.36 5.52 -35.06
C LYS A 247 -6.25 4.44 -35.71
N TRP A 248 -5.69 3.65 -36.63
CA TRP A 248 -6.41 2.53 -37.25
C TRP A 248 -6.78 1.48 -36.20
N PHE A 249 -5.84 1.08 -35.35
CA PHE A 249 -6.06 0.09 -34.29
C PHE A 249 -7.15 0.53 -33.31
N PHE A 250 -7.11 1.77 -32.81
CA PHE A 250 -8.10 2.28 -31.86
C PHE A 250 -9.50 2.37 -32.50
N ARG A 251 -9.58 2.74 -33.78
CA ARG A 251 -10.85 2.70 -34.51
C ARG A 251 -11.37 1.28 -34.67
N TRP A 252 -10.52 0.33 -34.95
CA TRP A 252 -10.87 -1.07 -35.13
C TRP A 252 -11.41 -1.71 -33.84
N ILE A 253 -10.82 -1.44 -32.66
CA ILE A 253 -11.34 -1.91 -31.36
C ILE A 253 -12.57 -1.12 -30.90
N GLY A 254 -12.96 -0.04 -31.58
CA GLY A 254 -14.12 0.78 -31.26
C GLY A 254 -13.90 1.77 -30.13
N ALA A 255 -12.64 2.16 -29.85
CA ALA A 255 -12.32 3.22 -28.89
C ALA A 255 -12.82 4.59 -29.38
N LEU A 256 -13.20 5.48 -28.46
CA LEU A 256 -13.64 6.84 -28.76
C LEU A 256 -12.51 7.83 -28.43
N GLU A 257 -12.29 8.74 -29.39
CA GLU A 257 -11.33 9.83 -29.20
C GLU A 257 -11.89 10.90 -28.28
N VAL A 258 -11.17 11.22 -27.18
CA VAL A 258 -11.47 12.33 -26.27
C VAL A 258 -10.78 13.58 -26.80
N PRO A 259 -11.50 14.63 -27.21
CA PRO A 259 -10.91 15.87 -27.72
C PRO A 259 -10.26 16.68 -26.57
N ASN A 260 -9.41 17.64 -26.95
CA ASN A 260 -8.84 18.57 -26.00
C ASN A 260 -9.94 19.47 -25.39
N ALA A 261 -9.80 19.79 -24.10
CA ALA A 261 -10.78 20.60 -23.36
C ALA A 261 -11.05 21.98 -24.00
N ASN A 262 -10.09 22.51 -24.74
CA ASN A 262 -10.19 23.81 -25.42
C ASN A 262 -11.07 23.79 -26.69
N GLN A 263 -11.75 22.68 -26.99
CA GLN A 263 -12.55 22.49 -28.20
C GLN A 263 -14.03 22.14 -27.85
N PRO A 264 -14.83 23.09 -27.36
CA PRO A 264 -16.17 22.81 -26.80
C PRO A 264 -17.13 22.14 -27.81
N LYS A 265 -17.12 22.53 -29.08
CA LYS A 265 -17.93 21.89 -30.12
C LYS A 265 -17.55 20.42 -30.38
N GLN A 266 -16.29 20.10 -30.29
CA GLN A 266 -15.83 18.70 -30.44
C GLN A 266 -16.14 17.89 -29.18
N MET A 267 -16.06 18.51 -28.02
CA MET A 267 -16.41 17.90 -26.74
C MET A 267 -17.90 17.54 -26.70
N GLN A 268 -18.78 18.45 -27.15
CA GLN A 268 -20.22 18.13 -27.25
C GLN A 268 -20.48 16.94 -28.16
N LYS A 269 -19.88 16.91 -29.37
CA LYS A 269 -20.00 15.76 -30.29
C LYS A 269 -19.43 14.47 -29.70
N PHE A 270 -18.44 14.58 -28.84
CA PHE A 270 -17.88 13.44 -28.12
C PHE A 270 -18.89 12.91 -27.10
N PHE A 271 -19.52 13.75 -26.27
CA PHE A 271 -20.56 13.31 -25.34
C PHE A 271 -21.74 12.66 -26.07
N GLU A 272 -22.20 13.21 -27.17
CA GLU A 272 -23.24 12.59 -27.99
C GLU A 272 -22.89 11.20 -28.52
N LYS A 273 -21.59 10.96 -28.81
CA LYS A 273 -21.12 9.60 -29.18
C LYS A 273 -21.15 8.65 -27.99
N VAL A 274 -20.73 9.12 -26.81
CA VAL A 274 -20.79 8.32 -25.58
C VAL A 274 -22.23 7.96 -25.24
N HIS A 275 -23.13 8.95 -25.26
CA HIS A 275 -24.57 8.74 -25.02
C HIS A 275 -25.14 7.69 -25.96
N ARG A 276 -24.87 7.80 -27.29
CA ARG A 276 -25.31 6.79 -28.27
C ARG A 276 -24.81 5.38 -27.99
N VAL A 277 -23.62 5.21 -27.38
CA VAL A 277 -23.15 3.88 -26.97
C VAL A 277 -23.93 3.38 -25.78
N LEU A 278 -24.16 4.23 -24.79
CA LEU A 278 -24.93 3.89 -23.58
C LEU A 278 -26.40 3.62 -23.90
N ASP A 279 -27.06 4.47 -24.72
CA ASP A 279 -28.48 4.29 -25.14
C ASP A 279 -28.71 2.96 -25.87
N ARG A 280 -27.69 2.43 -26.54
CA ARG A 280 -27.73 1.10 -27.17
C ARG A 280 -27.43 -0.05 -26.21
N GLY A 281 -27.36 0.21 -24.91
CA GLY A 281 -27.02 -0.77 -23.89
C GLY A 281 -25.54 -1.14 -23.87
N GLY A 282 -24.68 -0.30 -24.42
CA GLY A 282 -23.22 -0.54 -24.44
C GLY A 282 -22.51 -0.23 -23.12
N VAL A 283 -21.25 -0.63 -23.04
CA VAL A 283 -20.37 -0.35 -21.91
C VAL A 283 -19.32 0.68 -22.32
N VAL A 284 -19.20 1.74 -21.55
CA VAL A 284 -18.14 2.75 -21.71
C VAL A 284 -17.22 2.67 -20.51
N CYS A 285 -15.91 2.73 -20.73
CA CYS A 285 -14.90 2.79 -19.66
C CYS A 285 -14.11 4.08 -19.79
N MET A 286 -14.02 4.80 -18.67
CA MET A 286 -13.22 6.02 -18.56
C MET A 286 -12.24 5.97 -17.40
N PHE A 287 -11.14 6.69 -17.58
CA PHE A 287 -10.17 7.00 -16.55
C PHE A 287 -10.25 8.51 -16.28
N PRO A 288 -10.99 8.94 -15.25
CA PRO A 288 -11.32 10.35 -15.05
C PRO A 288 -10.12 11.21 -14.67
N GLU A 289 -9.01 10.62 -14.26
CA GLU A 289 -7.72 11.28 -14.03
C GLU A 289 -7.16 11.94 -15.30
N GLY A 290 -7.50 11.41 -16.48
CA GLY A 290 -7.10 11.93 -17.78
C GLY A 290 -5.62 11.74 -18.13
N SER A 291 -4.84 11.16 -17.24
CA SER A 291 -3.43 10.76 -17.44
C SER A 291 -3.10 9.55 -16.59
N ILE A 292 -2.06 8.80 -16.99
CA ILE A 292 -1.55 7.68 -16.19
C ILE A 292 -0.81 8.23 -14.99
N SER A 293 -1.13 7.72 -13.79
CA SER A 293 -0.47 8.10 -12.54
C SER A 293 1.04 7.81 -12.60
N GLN A 294 1.84 8.80 -12.21
CA GLN A 294 3.30 8.67 -12.19
C GLN A 294 3.84 7.98 -10.95
N ASN A 295 3.09 8.01 -9.84
CA ASN A 295 3.45 7.45 -8.55
C ASN A 295 2.55 6.29 -8.08
N GLY A 296 1.53 5.95 -8.87
CA GLY A 296 0.53 4.93 -8.51
C GLY A 296 -0.57 5.42 -7.58
N VAL A 297 -0.55 6.72 -7.23
CA VAL A 297 -1.62 7.38 -6.47
C VAL A 297 -2.71 7.83 -7.42
N MET A 298 -3.94 7.66 -7.02
CA MET A 298 -5.10 8.13 -7.77
C MET A 298 -5.12 9.66 -7.77
N GLN A 299 -5.20 10.25 -8.96
CA GLN A 299 -5.19 11.69 -9.16
C GLN A 299 -6.61 12.28 -9.08
N GLU A 300 -6.68 13.61 -9.10
CA GLU A 300 -7.93 14.34 -9.21
C GLU A 300 -8.79 13.87 -10.39
N PHE A 301 -10.10 13.76 -10.17
CA PHE A 301 -11.06 13.46 -11.23
C PHE A 301 -11.48 14.74 -11.95
N LYS A 302 -11.28 14.75 -13.25
CA LYS A 302 -11.76 15.86 -14.09
C LYS A 302 -13.29 15.89 -14.11
N SER A 303 -13.85 17.07 -14.18
CA SER A 303 -15.29 17.37 -14.04
C SER A 303 -16.22 16.80 -15.14
N GLY A 304 -15.77 15.79 -15.89
CA GLY A 304 -16.50 15.24 -17.03
C GLY A 304 -17.36 14.02 -16.76
N VAL A 305 -17.32 13.43 -15.54
CA VAL A 305 -17.99 12.14 -15.28
C VAL A 305 -19.51 12.26 -15.45
N ALA A 306 -20.12 13.28 -14.86
CA ALA A 306 -21.55 13.52 -14.96
C ALA A 306 -22.01 13.78 -16.40
N ALA A 307 -21.21 14.46 -17.20
CA ALA A 307 -21.53 14.73 -18.60
C ALA A 307 -21.44 13.49 -19.51
N MET A 308 -20.85 12.41 -19.04
CA MET A 308 -20.81 11.12 -19.78
C MET A 308 -22.13 10.38 -19.76
N LEU A 309 -23.02 10.70 -18.84
CA LEU A 309 -24.27 9.98 -18.64
C LEU A 309 -25.41 10.66 -19.39
N PRO A 310 -26.19 9.93 -20.22
CA PRO A 310 -27.36 10.49 -20.89
C PRO A 310 -28.48 10.79 -19.90
N ASN A 311 -28.57 10.02 -18.82
CA ASN A 311 -29.54 10.18 -17.73
C ASN A 311 -28.97 9.53 -16.45
N ASN A 312 -29.67 9.68 -15.34
CA ASN A 312 -29.26 9.15 -14.03
C ASN A 312 -29.51 7.63 -13.86
N ASP A 313 -30.17 6.98 -14.79
CA ASP A 313 -30.53 5.55 -14.70
C ASP A 313 -29.38 4.65 -15.13
N VAL A 314 -28.35 5.19 -15.79
CA VAL A 314 -27.17 4.42 -16.18
C VAL A 314 -26.30 4.17 -14.95
N PRO A 315 -26.11 2.90 -14.54
CA PRO A 315 -25.28 2.58 -13.40
C PRO A 315 -23.80 2.89 -13.67
N VAL A 316 -23.16 3.51 -12.70
CA VAL A 316 -21.71 3.72 -12.67
C VAL A 316 -21.07 2.59 -11.87
N ILE A 317 -20.13 1.88 -12.47
CA ILE A 317 -19.37 0.80 -11.82
C ILE A 317 -17.98 1.34 -11.47
N PRO A 318 -17.72 1.65 -10.20
CA PRO A 318 -16.36 2.02 -9.77
C PRO A 318 -15.48 0.78 -9.81
N MET A 319 -14.25 0.93 -10.34
CA MET A 319 -13.24 -0.13 -10.36
C MET A 319 -11.91 0.38 -9.83
N HIS A 320 -11.17 -0.49 -9.17
CA HIS A 320 -9.80 -0.20 -8.75
C HIS A 320 -8.82 -1.23 -9.32
N LEU A 321 -7.79 -0.73 -9.98
CA LEU A 321 -6.67 -1.50 -10.52
C LEU A 321 -5.48 -1.38 -9.55
N SER A 322 -5.09 -2.48 -8.93
CA SER A 322 -4.00 -2.53 -7.95
C SER A 322 -2.79 -3.31 -8.47
N MET A 323 -1.60 -2.96 -7.95
CA MET A 323 -0.31 -3.62 -8.23
C MET A 323 0.17 -3.54 -9.69
N LEU A 324 -0.50 -2.80 -10.57
CA LEU A 324 -0.10 -2.62 -11.96
C LEU A 324 0.92 -1.50 -12.15
N TRP A 325 0.97 -0.54 -11.22
CA TRP A 325 1.93 0.56 -11.27
C TRP A 325 3.37 0.03 -11.16
N GLY A 326 4.24 0.51 -12.05
CA GLY A 326 5.65 0.09 -12.08
C GLY A 326 5.88 -1.37 -12.48
N SER A 327 4.89 -2.04 -13.10
CA SER A 327 4.99 -3.43 -13.54
C SER A 327 5.94 -3.62 -14.74
N LEU A 328 5.42 -3.72 -15.96
CA LEU A 328 6.25 -3.83 -17.18
C LEU A 328 6.54 -2.48 -17.80
N PHE A 329 5.61 -1.53 -17.69
CA PHE A 329 5.72 -0.22 -18.29
C PHE A 329 5.48 0.86 -17.24
N ARG A 330 6.35 1.86 -17.24
CA ARG A 330 6.27 3.03 -16.37
C ARG A 330 6.49 4.30 -17.16
N ILE A 331 5.73 5.34 -16.86
CA ILE A 331 6.10 6.69 -17.29
C ILE A 331 7.12 7.22 -16.29
N HIS A 332 8.27 7.64 -16.80
CA HIS A 332 9.30 8.32 -16.02
C HIS A 332 9.78 9.54 -16.78
N GLN A 333 9.63 10.71 -16.20
CA GLN A 333 9.93 12.00 -16.84
C GLN A 333 9.27 12.17 -18.22
N GLY A 334 8.00 11.79 -18.35
CA GLY A 334 7.24 11.87 -19.59
C GLY A 334 7.57 10.80 -20.64
N HIS A 335 8.56 9.94 -20.41
CA HIS A 335 8.96 8.87 -21.32
C HIS A 335 8.51 7.50 -20.85
N LEU A 336 8.03 6.69 -21.78
CA LEU A 336 7.72 5.28 -21.51
C LEU A 336 9.02 4.49 -21.33
N ARG A 337 9.18 3.86 -20.17
CA ARG A 337 10.30 2.94 -19.89
C ARG A 337 9.79 1.54 -19.65
N PHE A 338 10.45 0.56 -20.26
CA PHE A 338 10.26 -0.84 -19.93
C PHE A 338 11.03 -1.17 -18.64
N ILE A 339 10.34 -1.77 -17.67
CA ILE A 339 10.94 -2.20 -16.41
C ILE A 339 11.07 -3.71 -16.42
N ARG A 340 12.29 -4.19 -16.17
CA ARG A 340 12.50 -5.63 -15.98
C ARG A 340 11.86 -6.04 -14.64
N PRO A 341 10.86 -6.93 -14.64
CA PRO A 341 10.20 -7.32 -13.42
C PRO A 341 11.14 -8.14 -12.54
N HIS A 342 11.17 -7.83 -11.24
CA HIS A 342 11.96 -8.57 -10.26
C HIS A 342 11.39 -9.96 -9.94
N LYS A 343 10.11 -10.18 -10.25
CA LYS A 343 9.39 -11.43 -9.99
C LYS A 343 8.35 -11.69 -11.08
N LEU A 344 8.35 -12.89 -11.61
CA LEU A 344 7.31 -13.37 -12.52
C LEU A 344 6.58 -14.57 -11.89
N PRO A 345 5.27 -14.67 -12.07
CA PRO A 345 4.35 -13.68 -12.62
C PRO A 345 4.15 -12.48 -11.68
N ILE A 346 3.92 -11.29 -12.27
CA ILE A 346 3.69 -10.04 -11.56
C ILE A 346 2.28 -10.11 -10.92
N PRO A 347 2.12 -9.83 -9.64
CA PRO A 347 0.78 -9.74 -9.04
C PRO A 347 0.04 -8.54 -9.61
N ALA A 348 -1.23 -8.74 -9.94
CA ALA A 348 -2.16 -7.70 -10.38
C ALA A 348 -3.55 -8.00 -9.82
N ALA A 349 -4.34 -6.98 -9.54
CA ALA A 349 -5.70 -7.17 -9.06
C ALA A 349 -6.66 -6.15 -9.67
N VAL A 350 -7.88 -6.59 -9.96
CA VAL A 350 -9.00 -5.74 -10.37
C VAL A 350 -10.13 -5.96 -9.36
N TYR A 351 -10.55 -4.89 -8.74
CA TYR A 351 -11.67 -4.86 -7.80
C TYR A 351 -12.85 -4.15 -8.44
N VAL A 352 -14.00 -4.81 -8.50
CA VAL A 352 -15.23 -4.27 -9.06
C VAL A 352 -16.15 -3.86 -7.92
N GLY A 353 -16.50 -2.57 -7.84
CA GLY A 353 -17.39 -2.03 -6.82
C GLY A 353 -18.85 -2.30 -7.10
N GLU A 354 -19.69 -2.00 -6.10
CA GLU A 354 -21.15 -2.02 -6.26
C GLU A 354 -21.57 -0.96 -7.29
N PRO A 355 -22.60 -1.25 -8.09
CA PRO A 355 -23.19 -0.25 -8.97
C PRO A 355 -23.69 0.95 -8.16
N ILE A 356 -23.29 2.15 -8.56
CA ILE A 356 -23.72 3.40 -7.93
C ILE A 356 -24.60 4.20 -8.90
N PRO A 357 -25.54 5.02 -8.37
CA PRO A 357 -26.39 5.89 -9.20
C PRO A 357 -25.56 6.91 -9.99
N GLY A 358 -25.99 7.23 -11.20
CA GLY A 358 -25.32 8.19 -12.09
C GLY A 358 -25.33 9.64 -11.59
N ASN A 359 -26.13 9.98 -10.60
CA ASN A 359 -26.20 11.31 -10.00
C ASN A 359 -25.13 11.58 -8.93
N TRP A 360 -24.24 10.61 -8.65
CA TRP A 360 -23.16 10.86 -7.70
C TRP A 360 -22.13 11.84 -8.25
N SER A 361 -21.60 12.68 -7.35
CA SER A 361 -20.52 13.60 -7.69
C SER A 361 -19.23 12.83 -8.04
N GLY A 362 -18.37 13.47 -8.82
CA GLY A 362 -17.04 12.90 -9.12
C GLY A 362 -16.25 12.59 -7.84
N PHE A 363 -16.41 13.41 -6.81
CA PHE A 363 -15.78 13.20 -5.49
C PHE A 363 -16.25 11.91 -4.81
N LYS A 364 -17.56 11.64 -4.76
CA LYS A 364 -18.08 10.38 -4.19
C LYS A 364 -17.61 9.14 -4.96
N ILE A 365 -17.51 9.24 -6.28
CA ILE A 365 -16.96 8.17 -7.11
C ILE A 365 -15.47 7.97 -6.81
N TRP A 366 -14.71 9.06 -6.66
CA TRP A 366 -13.30 9.03 -6.28
C TRP A 366 -13.11 8.35 -4.91
N GLN A 367 -13.89 8.72 -3.90
CA GLN A 367 -13.88 8.06 -2.59
C GLN A 367 -14.14 6.55 -2.72
N LYS A 368 -15.15 6.18 -3.50
CA LYS A 368 -15.51 4.76 -3.66
C LYS A 368 -14.42 3.93 -4.34
N ILE A 369 -13.73 4.50 -5.31
CA ILE A 369 -12.57 3.86 -5.93
C ILE A 369 -11.39 3.77 -4.96
N GLY A 370 -11.20 4.78 -4.10
CA GLY A 370 -10.24 4.75 -3.00
C GLY A 370 -10.52 3.63 -1.98
N GLU A 371 -11.80 3.42 -1.61
CA GLU A 371 -12.21 2.30 -0.76
C GLU A 371 -11.86 0.94 -1.37
N LEU A 372 -12.15 0.75 -2.66
CA LEU A 372 -11.76 -0.46 -3.38
C LEU A 372 -10.24 -0.64 -3.41
N GLY A 373 -9.48 0.46 -3.48
CA GLY A 373 -8.03 0.45 -3.40
C GLY A 373 -7.52 -0.01 -2.04
N ALA A 374 -8.12 0.47 -0.96
CA ALA A 374 -7.81 0.02 0.39
C ALA A 374 -8.15 -1.48 0.56
N GLU A 375 -9.31 -1.91 0.09
CA GLU A 375 -9.70 -3.33 0.10
C GLU A 375 -8.75 -4.21 -0.72
N ALA A 376 -8.23 -3.70 -1.83
CA ALA A 376 -7.29 -4.42 -2.69
C ALA A 376 -5.94 -4.69 -2.02
N GLU A 377 -5.51 -3.80 -1.13
CA GLU A 377 -4.23 -3.91 -0.42
C GLU A 377 -4.35 -4.56 0.97
N MET A 378 -5.57 -4.71 1.53
CA MET A 378 -5.80 -5.39 2.82
C MET A 378 -5.37 -6.86 2.85
N PRO A 379 -5.61 -7.68 1.81
CA PRO A 379 -5.18 -9.07 1.82
C PRO A 379 -3.65 -9.19 1.77
N LEU A 380 -3.13 -10.17 2.49
CA LEU A 380 -1.71 -10.50 2.46
C LEU A 380 -1.20 -10.70 1.03
N ILE A 381 -0.10 -10.05 0.71
CA ILE A 381 0.62 -10.30 -0.54
C ILE A 381 1.16 -11.73 -0.48
N PRO A 382 0.90 -12.60 -1.49
CA PRO A 382 1.40 -13.96 -1.48
C PRO A 382 2.91 -14.04 -1.24
N GLY A 383 3.30 -14.68 -0.14
CA GLY A 383 4.69 -14.79 0.27
C GLY A 383 5.25 -13.58 1.02
N GLU A 384 4.37 -12.71 1.53
CA GLU A 384 4.76 -11.64 2.44
C GLU A 384 5.53 -12.19 3.64
N LYS A 385 6.51 -11.45 4.09
CA LYS A 385 7.43 -11.85 5.17
C LYS A 385 7.46 -10.79 6.26
N THR A 386 7.74 -11.23 7.49
CA THR A 386 7.99 -10.34 8.61
C THR A 386 9.18 -9.41 8.33
N ILE A 387 9.25 -8.27 8.97
CA ILE A 387 10.30 -7.25 8.76
C ILE A 387 11.68 -7.85 9.06
N HIS A 388 11.83 -8.56 10.18
CA HIS A 388 13.10 -9.22 10.53
C HIS A 388 13.53 -10.32 9.55
N HIS A 389 12.57 -11.06 8.95
CA HIS A 389 12.87 -11.99 7.86
C HIS A 389 13.35 -11.25 6.59
N ARG A 390 12.73 -10.12 6.27
CA ARG A 390 13.15 -9.28 5.12
C ARG A 390 14.55 -8.72 5.37
N PHE A 391 14.84 -8.25 6.58
CA PHE A 391 16.17 -7.81 6.98
C PHE A 391 17.20 -8.94 6.87
N LEU A 392 16.92 -10.11 7.44
CA LEU A 392 17.80 -11.29 7.37
C LEU A 392 18.14 -11.65 5.93
N LYS A 393 17.13 -11.72 5.05
CA LYS A 393 17.34 -11.98 3.63
C LYS A 393 18.25 -10.93 3.00
N ARG A 394 17.98 -9.65 3.28
CA ARG A 394 18.77 -8.53 2.78
C ARG A 394 20.21 -8.56 3.28
N ALA A 395 20.42 -8.79 4.56
CA ALA A 395 21.74 -8.85 5.16
C ALA A 395 22.61 -9.95 4.53
N LYS A 396 21.99 -11.07 4.14
CA LYS A 396 22.67 -12.14 3.38
C LYS A 396 22.95 -11.76 1.92
N GLN A 397 22.11 -10.93 1.30
CA GLN A 397 22.29 -10.49 -0.09
C GLN A 397 23.26 -9.31 -0.22
N HIS A 398 23.31 -8.43 0.79
CA HIS A 398 24.14 -7.25 0.84
C HIS A 398 24.91 -7.17 2.17
N PRO A 399 25.84 -8.13 2.43
CA PRO A 399 26.46 -8.30 3.74
C PRO A 399 27.31 -7.12 4.17
N LEU A 400 27.99 -6.47 3.23
CA LEU A 400 28.89 -5.35 3.51
C LEU A 400 28.17 -3.98 3.60
N GLN A 401 26.89 -3.91 3.23
CA GLN A 401 26.13 -2.66 3.33
C GLN A 401 25.92 -2.30 4.80
N VAL A 402 25.98 -1.00 5.10
CA VAL A 402 25.65 -0.42 6.40
C VAL A 402 24.23 0.15 6.33
N THR A 403 23.29 -0.43 7.09
CA THR A 403 21.93 0.08 7.19
C THR A 403 21.76 0.99 8.40
N PHE A 404 22.34 0.65 9.54
CA PHE A 404 22.26 1.42 10.77
C PHE A 404 23.64 1.86 11.23
N LYS A 405 23.81 3.14 11.55
CA LYS A 405 25.06 3.74 11.98
C LYS A 405 24.78 4.80 13.05
N ASP A 406 25.60 4.87 14.07
CA ASP A 406 25.58 5.97 15.04
C ASP A 406 26.45 7.12 14.55
N TYR A 407 26.09 8.35 14.89
CA TYR A 407 26.71 9.57 14.35
C TYR A 407 28.20 9.73 14.69
N ASP A 408 28.61 9.21 15.85
CA ASP A 408 29.97 9.32 16.42
C ASP A 408 30.89 8.12 16.11
N GLN A 409 30.33 7.07 15.44
CA GLN A 409 31.10 5.86 15.15
C GLN A 409 31.90 5.97 13.86
N THR A 410 33.23 5.84 13.99
CA THR A 410 34.14 5.72 12.85
C THR A 410 34.01 4.37 12.14
N GLU A 411 33.68 3.30 12.87
CA GLU A 411 33.44 1.95 12.34
C GLU A 411 32.00 1.52 12.57
N ALA A 412 31.18 1.61 11.53
CA ALA A 412 29.80 1.16 11.57
C ALA A 412 29.69 -0.36 11.32
N LEU A 413 28.76 -1.01 12.02
CA LEU A 413 28.45 -2.42 11.77
C LEU A 413 27.83 -2.59 10.36
N ASN A 414 28.42 -3.47 9.56
CA ASN A 414 27.78 -3.88 8.33
C ASN A 414 26.59 -4.82 8.61
N ASN A 415 25.75 -5.03 7.60
CA ASN A 415 24.51 -5.82 7.75
C ASN A 415 24.77 -7.25 8.23
N PHE A 416 25.88 -7.86 7.81
CA PHE A 416 26.24 -9.20 8.25
C PHE A 416 26.61 -9.23 9.73
N GLN A 417 27.43 -8.28 10.18
CA GLN A 417 27.84 -8.16 11.58
C GLN A 417 26.62 -7.88 12.47
N LEU A 418 25.76 -6.95 12.07
CA LEU A 418 24.52 -6.65 12.78
C LEU A 418 23.60 -7.87 12.85
N LEU A 419 23.42 -8.61 11.76
CA LEU A 419 22.65 -9.84 11.74
C LEU A 419 23.23 -10.88 12.69
N ALA A 420 24.56 -11.11 12.65
CA ALA A 420 25.22 -12.08 13.50
C ALA A 420 25.03 -11.73 14.99
N ARG A 421 25.18 -10.45 15.35
CA ARG A 421 24.96 -9.96 16.71
C ARG A 421 23.51 -10.12 17.14
N ALA A 422 22.54 -9.71 16.32
CA ALA A 422 21.12 -9.83 16.63
C ALA A 422 20.66 -11.30 16.77
N VAL A 423 21.21 -12.23 15.97
CA VAL A 423 20.95 -13.66 16.10
C VAL A 423 21.53 -14.21 17.41
N LEU A 424 22.75 -13.80 17.78
CA LEU A 424 23.35 -14.21 19.02
C LEU A 424 22.57 -13.68 20.25
N LEU A 425 22.22 -12.42 20.21
CA LEU A 425 21.42 -11.76 21.23
C LEU A 425 20.04 -12.43 21.38
N SER A 426 19.40 -12.83 20.28
CA SER A 426 18.13 -13.56 20.32
C SER A 426 18.21 -14.91 21.06
N LYS A 427 19.35 -15.61 20.95
CA LYS A 427 19.59 -16.85 21.70
C LYS A 427 19.72 -16.57 23.19
N LYS A 428 20.43 -15.50 23.56
CA LYS A 428 20.56 -15.05 24.96
C LYS A 428 19.21 -14.61 25.54
N PHE A 429 18.40 -13.90 24.77
CA PHE A 429 17.03 -13.56 25.21
C PHE A 429 16.21 -14.81 25.52
N ARG A 430 16.24 -15.85 24.66
CA ARG A 430 15.54 -17.11 24.95
C ARG A 430 16.05 -17.79 26.21
N GLN A 431 17.36 -17.78 26.42
CA GLN A 431 17.96 -18.33 27.62
C GLN A 431 17.45 -17.60 28.87
N ILE A 432 17.51 -16.27 28.89
CA ILE A 432 17.02 -15.42 30.00
C ILE A 432 15.53 -15.63 30.26
N LEU A 433 14.72 -15.69 29.20
CA LEU A 433 13.29 -15.94 29.31
C LEU A 433 12.99 -17.31 29.93
N SER A 434 13.79 -18.33 29.59
CA SER A 434 13.69 -19.66 30.21
C SER A 434 14.09 -19.66 31.68
N GLU A 435 15.20 -18.99 32.02
CA GLU A 435 15.70 -18.84 33.38
C GLU A 435 14.70 -18.10 34.29
N ARG A 436 14.01 -17.11 33.75
CA ARG A 436 12.99 -16.31 34.44
C ARG A 436 11.59 -16.95 34.42
N ASN A 437 11.41 -18.09 33.79
CA ASN A 437 10.11 -18.71 33.53
C ASN A 437 9.11 -17.73 32.87
N ASP A 438 9.63 -16.85 32.01
CA ASP A 438 8.81 -15.87 31.29
C ASP A 438 8.24 -16.49 30.00
N SER A 439 7.03 -17.01 30.12
CA SER A 439 6.25 -17.55 28.99
C SER A 439 5.40 -16.48 28.27
N GLY A 440 5.41 -15.23 28.75
CA GLY A 440 4.65 -14.12 28.18
C GLY A 440 5.03 -13.83 26.74
N LYS A 441 4.10 -13.29 25.96
CA LYS A 441 4.38 -12.92 24.56
C LYS A 441 5.09 -11.58 24.42
N ASN A 442 4.92 -10.69 25.40
CA ASN A 442 5.43 -9.33 25.36
C ASN A 442 6.80 -9.25 26.05
N MET A 443 7.70 -8.45 25.50
CA MET A 443 9.00 -8.14 26.08
C MET A 443 9.25 -6.65 25.95
N GLY A 444 9.58 -5.99 27.05
CA GLY A 444 9.81 -4.55 27.09
C GLY A 444 11.13 -4.18 26.40
N LEU A 445 11.11 -3.08 25.63
CA LEU A 445 12.32 -2.48 25.07
C LEU A 445 12.39 -1.02 25.49
N MET A 446 13.41 -0.68 26.27
CA MET A 446 13.64 0.65 26.79
C MET A 446 15.09 1.05 26.52
N LEU A 447 15.34 1.59 25.33
CA LEU A 447 16.67 1.98 24.87
C LEU A 447 16.65 3.34 24.18
N ALA A 448 17.76 4.07 24.28
CA ALA A 448 17.94 5.28 23.49
C ALA A 448 18.07 4.95 21.99
N ASN A 449 17.84 5.94 21.12
CA ASN A 449 18.06 5.79 19.70
C ASN A 449 19.52 5.41 19.40
N GLY A 450 19.70 4.41 18.53
CA GLY A 450 21.03 3.97 18.15
C GLY A 450 21.01 2.58 17.50
N THR A 451 22.15 2.19 16.99
CA THR A 451 22.38 0.86 16.40
C THR A 451 22.09 -0.26 17.40
N LEU A 452 22.38 -0.04 18.69
CA LEU A 452 22.11 -0.98 19.77
C LEU A 452 20.61 -1.25 19.94
N ALA A 453 19.77 -0.21 19.85
CA ALA A 453 18.33 -0.36 19.92
C ALA A 453 17.77 -1.11 18.70
N ALA A 454 18.33 -0.85 17.51
CA ALA A 454 17.97 -1.56 16.28
C ALA A 454 18.36 -3.06 16.37
N GLU A 455 19.55 -3.36 16.90
CA GLU A 455 20.01 -4.74 17.14
C GLU A 455 19.11 -5.48 18.14
N ALA A 456 18.80 -4.83 19.27
CA ALA A 456 17.96 -5.42 20.32
C ALA A 456 16.52 -5.68 19.80
N LEU A 457 15.95 -4.78 19.00
CA LEU A 457 14.63 -4.95 18.40
C LEU A 457 14.60 -6.13 17.41
N LEU A 458 15.62 -6.25 16.56
CA LEU A 458 15.78 -7.41 15.67
C LEU A 458 15.90 -8.72 16.48
N ALA A 459 16.74 -8.73 17.53
CA ALA A 459 16.94 -9.89 18.39
C ALA A 459 15.64 -10.31 19.09
N LEU A 460 14.85 -9.34 19.53
CA LEU A 460 13.56 -9.53 20.15
C LEU A 460 12.58 -10.22 19.18
N TRP A 461 12.46 -9.71 17.96
CA TRP A 461 11.65 -10.35 16.92
C TRP A 461 12.18 -11.71 16.47
N PHE A 462 13.50 -11.91 16.43
CA PHE A 462 14.09 -13.25 16.19
C PHE A 462 13.81 -14.22 17.33
N SER A 463 13.54 -13.76 18.54
CA SER A 463 13.13 -14.61 19.67
C SER A 463 11.62 -14.87 19.74
N ASP A 464 10.88 -14.51 18.69
CA ASP A 464 9.42 -14.64 18.55
C ASP A 464 8.62 -13.92 19.64
N ARG A 465 9.14 -12.76 20.13
CA ARG A 465 8.49 -11.91 21.13
C ARG A 465 7.93 -10.65 20.51
N ARG A 466 6.88 -10.12 21.11
CA ARG A 466 6.30 -8.81 20.77
C ARG A 466 7.09 -7.72 21.47
N ALA A 467 7.53 -6.71 20.74
CA ALA A 467 8.25 -5.59 21.31
C ALA A 467 7.29 -4.60 21.95
N ALA A 468 7.23 -4.52 23.28
CA ALA A 468 6.56 -3.44 23.99
C ALA A 468 7.53 -2.26 24.15
N MET A 469 7.30 -1.20 23.37
CA MET A 469 8.20 -0.05 23.28
C MET A 469 7.92 0.93 24.41
N ILE A 470 8.81 0.98 25.41
CA ILE A 470 8.63 1.83 26.60
C ILE A 470 9.13 3.24 26.30
N ASN A 471 8.23 4.21 26.44
CA ASN A 471 8.59 5.63 26.34
C ASN A 471 9.19 6.10 27.69
N TYR A 472 10.50 6.13 27.76
CA TYR A 472 11.24 6.54 28.97
C TYR A 472 11.22 8.07 29.23
N THR A 473 10.68 8.87 28.30
CA THR A 473 10.53 10.31 28.49
C THR A 473 9.21 10.70 29.16
N SER A 474 8.28 9.75 29.34
CA SER A 474 6.95 10.02 29.88
C SER A 474 6.87 10.01 31.42
N GLY A 475 7.98 9.80 32.09
CA GLY A 475 8.08 9.80 33.57
C GLY A 475 7.81 8.42 34.21
N PRO A 476 8.23 8.23 35.47
CA PRO A 476 8.20 6.93 36.17
C PRO A 476 6.80 6.32 36.28
N GLU A 477 5.81 7.12 36.62
CA GLU A 477 4.42 6.66 36.80
C GLU A 477 3.84 6.13 35.46
N ALA A 478 4.05 6.83 34.35
CA ALA A 478 3.59 6.41 33.07
C ALA A 478 4.30 5.13 32.60
N MET A 479 5.61 5.01 32.87
CA MET A 479 6.36 3.78 32.58
C MET A 479 5.84 2.61 33.40
N GLN A 480 5.51 2.81 34.65
CA GLN A 480 4.90 1.76 35.49
C GLN A 480 3.55 1.31 34.95
N LYS A 481 2.70 2.25 34.48
CA LYS A 481 1.40 1.94 33.87
C LYS A 481 1.59 1.14 32.56
N MET A 482 2.59 1.48 31.73
CA MET A 482 2.92 0.74 30.51
C MET A 482 3.37 -0.69 30.83
N ARG A 483 4.23 -0.86 31.86
CA ARG A 483 4.72 -2.15 32.33
C ARG A 483 3.56 -3.05 32.78
N ILE A 484 2.69 -2.53 33.62
CA ILE A 484 1.52 -3.27 34.12
C ILE A 484 0.58 -3.64 32.97
N LYS A 485 0.23 -2.67 32.10
CA LYS A 485 -0.69 -2.86 30.96
C LYS A 485 -0.21 -3.93 29.97
N ALA A 486 1.10 -4.02 29.76
CA ALA A 486 1.67 -5.02 28.84
C ALA A 486 2.17 -6.28 29.57
N GLU A 487 1.93 -6.41 30.87
CA GLU A 487 2.34 -7.57 31.70
C GLU A 487 3.82 -7.92 31.52
N LEU A 488 4.70 -6.89 31.55
CA LEU A 488 6.11 -7.08 31.26
C LEU A 488 6.83 -7.74 32.44
N LYS A 489 7.35 -8.94 32.23
CA LYS A 489 8.23 -9.66 33.16
C LYS A 489 9.70 -9.48 32.83
N THR A 490 10.02 -9.05 31.61
CA THR A 490 11.37 -8.82 31.13
C THR A 490 11.42 -7.54 30.32
N ILE A 491 12.32 -6.63 30.68
CA ILE A 491 12.54 -5.33 30.02
C ILE A 491 14.01 -5.23 29.66
N VAL A 492 14.31 -5.17 28.36
CA VAL A 492 15.67 -4.94 27.87
C VAL A 492 16.00 -3.48 27.92
N THR A 493 17.12 -3.14 28.55
CA THR A 493 17.58 -1.74 28.71
C THR A 493 19.11 -1.66 28.73
N SER A 494 19.66 -0.47 29.00
CA SER A 494 21.09 -0.23 29.21
C SER A 494 21.32 0.50 30.51
N ARG A 495 22.48 0.25 31.17
CA ARG A 495 22.86 0.93 32.40
C ARG A 495 23.02 2.43 32.18
N ALA A 496 23.66 2.83 31.07
CA ALA A 496 23.79 4.22 30.71
C ALA A 496 22.45 4.97 30.64
N LEU A 497 21.40 4.32 30.14
CA LEU A 497 20.06 4.93 30.13
C LEU A 497 19.45 5.03 31.51
N VAL A 498 19.45 3.95 32.30
CA VAL A 498 18.74 3.87 33.58
C VAL A 498 19.47 4.64 34.68
N GLU A 499 20.77 4.37 34.87
CA GLU A 499 21.56 4.89 35.98
C GLU A 499 22.05 6.30 35.71
N GLU A 500 22.59 6.60 34.51
CA GLU A 500 23.20 7.89 34.22
C GLU A 500 22.21 8.93 33.72
N LYS A 501 21.33 8.55 32.77
CA LYS A 501 20.42 9.51 32.12
C LYS A 501 19.12 9.69 32.88
N LEU A 502 18.44 8.59 33.27
CA LEU A 502 17.15 8.66 33.95
C LEU A 502 17.29 8.74 35.47
N LYS A 503 18.40 8.25 36.03
CA LYS A 503 18.67 8.19 37.49
C LYS A 503 17.54 7.52 38.26
N GLN A 504 17.04 6.38 37.71
CA GLN A 504 15.91 5.64 38.26
C GLN A 504 16.36 4.36 38.95
N PRO A 505 15.59 3.86 39.93
CA PRO A 505 15.90 2.59 40.58
C PRO A 505 15.85 1.44 39.57
N ILE A 506 16.76 0.49 39.73
CA ILE A 506 16.77 -0.76 38.97
C ILE A 506 15.59 -1.61 39.38
N LEU A 507 14.78 -2.05 38.42
CA LEU A 507 13.67 -2.96 38.67
C LEU A 507 14.11 -4.41 38.38
N GLU A 508 13.48 -5.36 39.06
CA GLU A 508 13.79 -6.80 38.89
C GLU A 508 13.57 -7.30 37.47
N GLU A 509 12.59 -6.70 36.75
CA GLU A 509 12.27 -7.03 35.37
C GLU A 509 13.32 -6.55 34.37
N MET A 510 14.19 -5.61 34.77
CA MET A 510 15.22 -5.06 33.87
C MET A 510 16.34 -6.08 33.61
N VAL A 511 16.75 -6.12 32.36
CA VAL A 511 17.86 -6.92 31.87
C VAL A 511 18.76 -5.97 31.08
N PHE A 512 20.01 -5.85 31.52
CA PHE A 512 20.97 -4.94 30.92
C PHE A 512 21.73 -5.59 29.78
N LEU A 513 21.81 -4.91 28.65
CA LEU A 513 22.52 -5.40 27.46
C LEU A 513 24.01 -5.57 27.77
N GLU A 514 24.60 -4.72 28.60
CA GLU A 514 25.99 -4.79 29.04
C GLU A 514 26.28 -6.16 29.69
N ASP A 515 25.40 -6.63 30.58
CA ASP A 515 25.57 -7.91 31.29
C ASP A 515 25.41 -9.09 30.31
N ILE A 516 24.45 -8.97 29.37
CA ILE A 516 24.26 -9.99 28.33
C ILE A 516 25.52 -10.10 27.48
N TYR A 517 26.07 -8.98 26.99
CA TYR A 517 27.27 -9.00 26.18
C TYR A 517 28.51 -9.54 26.94
N ALA A 518 28.66 -9.22 28.23
CA ALA A 518 29.71 -9.77 29.09
C ALA A 518 29.58 -11.28 29.25
N SER A 519 28.37 -11.85 29.24
CA SER A 519 28.12 -13.29 29.36
C SER A 519 28.40 -14.08 28.07
N ILE A 520 28.64 -13.40 26.94
CA ILE A 520 28.84 -14.07 25.64
C ILE A 520 30.29 -14.56 25.52
N THR A 521 30.48 -15.85 25.42
CA THR A 521 31.78 -16.48 25.24
C THR A 521 32.29 -16.35 23.80
N THR A 522 33.63 -16.41 23.64
CA THR A 522 34.24 -16.40 22.30
C THR A 522 33.78 -17.59 21.45
N LYS A 523 33.58 -18.75 22.08
CA LYS A 523 33.03 -19.95 21.41
C LYS A 523 31.66 -19.68 20.82
N GLU A 524 30.75 -19.05 21.58
CA GLU A 524 29.40 -18.71 21.10
C GLU A 524 29.46 -17.70 19.92
N LYS A 525 30.35 -16.71 20.00
CA LYS A 525 30.59 -15.74 18.92
C LYS A 525 30.97 -16.44 17.61
N ILE A 526 31.96 -17.33 17.68
CA ILE A 526 32.48 -18.09 16.52
C ILE A 526 31.42 -19.01 15.95
N LEU A 527 30.79 -19.83 16.79
CA LEU A 527 29.76 -20.76 16.33
C LEU A 527 28.56 -20.04 15.68
N ASN A 528 28.15 -18.95 16.29
CA ASN A 528 27.06 -18.13 15.74
C ASN A 528 27.46 -17.43 14.43
N PHE A 529 28.67 -16.92 14.33
CA PHE A 529 29.21 -16.34 13.11
C PHE A 529 29.20 -17.37 11.97
N LEU A 530 29.73 -18.57 12.22
CA LEU A 530 29.71 -19.66 11.24
C LEU A 530 28.30 -20.08 10.86
N GLN A 531 27.40 -20.16 11.82
CA GLN A 531 25.97 -20.46 11.55
C GLN A 531 25.36 -19.40 10.62
N VAL A 532 25.54 -18.12 10.94
CA VAL A 532 25.01 -17.04 10.11
C VAL A 532 25.69 -17.01 8.74
N LEU A 533 26.97 -17.30 8.64
CA LEU A 533 27.71 -17.34 7.37
C LEU A 533 27.25 -18.49 6.47
N LEU A 534 27.21 -19.71 6.98
CA LEU A 534 27.06 -20.92 6.18
C LEU A 534 25.61 -21.32 5.92
N VAL A 535 24.71 -21.05 6.87
CA VAL A 535 23.31 -21.49 6.74
C VAL A 535 22.54 -20.55 5.80
N PRO A 536 21.90 -21.05 4.73
CA PRO A 536 21.07 -20.24 3.84
C PRO A 536 19.94 -19.50 4.59
N HIS A 537 19.57 -18.30 4.11
CA HIS A 537 18.61 -17.44 4.81
C HIS A 537 17.26 -18.12 5.10
N TRP A 538 16.76 -18.96 4.19
CA TRP A 538 15.48 -19.65 4.34
C TRP A 538 15.50 -20.81 5.37
N ILE A 539 16.68 -21.37 5.65
CA ILE A 539 16.88 -22.32 6.75
C ILE A 539 17.12 -21.56 8.04
N LEU A 540 18.01 -20.57 8.00
CA LEU A 540 18.39 -19.80 9.17
C LEU A 540 17.18 -19.18 9.87
N ILE A 541 16.27 -18.56 9.11
CA ILE A 541 15.06 -17.95 9.70
C ILE A 541 14.18 -18.99 10.41
N ARG A 542 14.08 -20.20 9.89
CA ARG A 542 13.31 -21.28 10.53
C ARG A 542 13.94 -21.75 11.83
N LEU A 543 15.26 -21.70 11.92
CA LEU A 543 15.99 -22.11 13.12
C LEU A 543 15.92 -21.05 14.21
N ILE A 544 16.02 -19.76 13.84
CA ILE A 544 16.09 -18.66 14.79
C ILE A 544 14.73 -18.04 15.13
N SER A 545 13.73 -18.17 14.29
CA SER A 545 12.39 -17.63 14.49
C SER A 545 11.34 -18.52 13.83
N PRO A 546 11.00 -19.67 14.45
CA PRO A 546 10.02 -20.61 13.90
C PRO A 546 8.65 -19.97 13.66
N ALA A 547 8.22 -19.06 14.52
CA ALA A 547 6.94 -18.37 14.42
C ALA A 547 6.90 -17.35 13.27
N SER A 548 8.04 -16.79 12.84
CA SER A 548 8.11 -15.80 11.75
C SER A 548 7.55 -16.31 10.41
N TRP A 549 7.42 -17.62 10.29
CA TRP A 549 6.88 -18.24 9.09
C TRP A 549 5.35 -18.12 8.99
N ARG A 550 4.66 -17.94 10.12
CA ARG A 550 3.18 -17.91 10.20
C ARG A 550 2.61 -16.54 10.55
N GLY A 551 3.40 -15.67 11.13
CA GLY A 551 2.97 -14.55 11.95
C GLY A 551 3.09 -13.15 11.31
N VAL A 552 2.87 -12.95 9.99
CA VAL A 552 2.90 -11.59 9.43
C VAL A 552 1.76 -10.73 9.98
N THR A 553 0.63 -11.34 10.28
CA THR A 553 -0.55 -10.68 10.88
C THR A 553 -0.54 -10.65 12.39
N ASP A 554 0.38 -11.41 13.03
CA ASP A 554 0.51 -11.38 14.48
C ASP A 554 1.08 -10.04 14.97
N CYS A 555 0.76 -9.66 16.21
CA CYS A 555 1.30 -8.44 16.79
C CYS A 555 2.83 -8.50 16.85
N ALA A 556 3.48 -7.56 16.20
CA ALA A 556 4.92 -7.40 16.17
C ALA A 556 5.41 -6.47 17.29
N THR A 557 4.65 -5.39 17.51
CA THR A 557 5.02 -4.35 18.47
C THR A 557 3.78 -3.75 19.13
N ILE A 558 3.97 -3.32 20.37
CA ILE A 558 3.00 -2.56 21.16
C ILE A 558 3.60 -1.19 21.40
N LEU A 559 2.90 -0.17 20.96
CA LEU A 559 3.27 1.23 21.17
C LEU A 559 2.26 1.89 22.10
N PHE A 560 2.75 2.68 23.03
CA PHE A 560 1.87 3.33 23.98
C PHE A 560 1.57 4.76 23.56
N SER A 561 0.29 5.04 23.33
CA SER A 561 -0.20 6.40 23.05
C SER A 561 -0.80 7.00 24.35
N SER A 562 -0.70 8.32 24.50
CA SER A 562 -1.34 9.04 25.59
C SER A 562 -2.86 9.03 25.39
N GLY A 563 -3.56 8.20 26.15
CA GLY A 563 -5.03 8.20 26.16
C GLY A 563 -5.60 9.50 26.71
N SER A 564 -6.74 9.93 26.19
CA SER A 564 -7.52 11.06 26.74
C SER A 564 -7.91 10.86 28.21
N THR A 565 -7.96 9.62 28.69
CA THR A 565 -8.27 9.22 30.08
C THR A 565 -7.07 9.20 31.01
N GLY A 566 -5.85 9.55 30.52
CA GLY A 566 -4.62 9.56 31.32
C GLY A 566 -3.98 8.18 31.53
N LEU A 567 -4.61 7.09 31.09
CA LEU A 567 -3.99 5.77 31.01
C LEU A 567 -3.40 5.53 29.64
N PRO A 568 -2.16 5.02 29.52
CA PRO A 568 -1.57 4.69 28.24
C PRO A 568 -2.38 3.59 27.51
N LYS A 569 -2.77 3.85 26.27
CA LYS A 569 -3.36 2.82 25.40
C LYS A 569 -2.25 2.06 24.70
N GLY A 570 -2.24 0.74 24.78
CA GLY A 570 -1.28 -0.12 24.06
C GLY A 570 -1.78 -0.41 22.65
N VAL A 571 -1.26 0.28 21.64
CA VAL A 571 -1.61 0.08 20.23
C VAL A 571 -0.85 -1.12 19.69
N MET A 572 -1.55 -2.16 19.24
CA MET A 572 -0.97 -3.38 18.70
C MET A 572 -0.82 -3.29 17.17
N LEU A 573 0.42 -3.36 16.69
CA LEU A 573 0.74 -3.34 15.27
C LEU A 573 1.35 -4.68 14.81
N SER A 574 0.85 -5.21 13.70
CA SER A 574 1.42 -6.40 13.06
C SER A 574 2.56 -6.04 12.11
N HIS A 575 3.34 -7.06 11.71
CA HIS A 575 4.28 -6.88 10.61
C HIS A 575 3.59 -6.53 9.29
N HIS A 576 2.36 -7.00 9.08
CA HIS A 576 1.56 -6.66 7.89
C HIS A 576 1.18 -5.17 7.87
N ASN A 577 0.70 -4.63 9.00
CA ASN A 577 0.37 -3.21 9.12
C ASN A 577 1.59 -2.34 8.78
N LEU A 578 2.74 -2.64 9.40
CA LEU A 578 3.99 -1.93 9.16
C LEU A 578 4.50 -2.09 7.72
N ASN A 579 4.47 -3.32 7.16
CA ASN A 579 4.88 -3.57 5.77
C ASN A 579 4.03 -2.80 4.76
N SER A 580 2.71 -2.74 4.96
CA SER A 580 1.80 -1.98 4.11
C SER A 580 2.18 -0.50 4.08
N ASN A 581 2.41 0.09 5.26
CA ASN A 581 2.82 1.48 5.37
C ASN A 581 4.21 1.75 4.75
N ILE A 582 5.18 0.82 4.93
CA ILE A 582 6.50 0.89 4.29
C ILE A 582 6.38 0.91 2.77
N ILE A 583 5.53 0.05 2.19
CA ILE A 583 5.35 -0.04 0.74
C ILE A 583 4.74 1.25 0.20
N SER A 584 3.73 1.79 0.87
CA SER A 584 3.08 3.04 0.50
C SER A 584 4.05 4.22 0.58
N PHE A 585 4.80 4.33 1.66
CA PHE A 585 5.82 5.36 1.85
C PHE A 585 6.94 5.28 0.80
N TRP A 586 7.42 4.07 0.50
CA TRP A 586 8.43 3.84 -0.53
C TRP A 586 7.98 4.31 -1.93
N ARG A 587 6.72 4.10 -2.26
CA ARG A 587 6.12 4.56 -3.52
C ARG A 587 6.10 6.08 -3.59
N GLU A 588 5.73 6.76 -2.49
CA GLU A 588 5.51 8.21 -2.45
C GLU A 588 6.80 9.04 -2.51
N ILE A 589 7.85 8.65 -1.79
CA ILE A 589 9.04 9.49 -1.63
C ILE A 589 10.03 9.44 -2.81
N ALA A 590 9.71 8.75 -3.91
CA ALA A 590 10.63 8.53 -5.03
C ALA A 590 12.01 8.07 -4.55
N TRP A 591 12.05 7.05 -3.67
CA TRP A 591 13.27 6.55 -3.03
C TRP A 591 14.39 6.25 -4.03
N ARG A 592 15.63 6.54 -3.62
CA ARG A 592 16.84 6.32 -4.40
C ARG A 592 17.80 5.38 -3.64
N PRO A 593 18.58 4.53 -4.33
CA PRO A 593 19.51 3.59 -3.67
C PRO A 593 20.53 4.24 -2.74
N ASN A 594 20.91 5.50 -2.98
CA ASN A 594 21.90 6.24 -2.19
C ASN A 594 21.26 7.18 -1.16
N ASP A 595 19.96 7.04 -0.90
CA ASP A 595 19.32 7.83 0.13
C ASP A 595 19.78 7.41 1.52
N SER A 596 19.94 8.41 2.39
CA SER A 596 20.23 8.26 3.79
C SER A 596 19.28 9.10 4.63
N VAL A 597 18.90 8.58 5.79
CA VAL A 597 17.93 9.18 6.71
C VAL A 597 18.62 9.59 7.99
N LEU A 598 18.26 10.76 8.52
CA LEU A 598 18.65 11.13 9.89
C LEU A 598 17.80 10.36 10.89
N GLY A 599 18.45 9.62 11.79
CA GLY A 599 17.81 8.83 12.85
C GLY A 599 17.54 9.64 14.12
N ASN A 600 16.81 10.74 14.01
CA ASN A 600 16.52 11.68 15.08
C ASN A 600 15.20 11.39 15.83
N LEU A 601 14.27 10.64 15.20
CA LEU A 601 12.97 10.34 15.81
C LEU A 601 13.06 9.12 16.72
N PRO A 602 12.48 9.17 17.96
CA PRO A 602 12.57 8.06 18.90
C PRO A 602 11.87 6.79 18.40
N LEU A 603 12.52 5.63 18.62
CA LEU A 603 11.96 4.32 18.19
C LEU A 603 10.73 3.89 19.00
N PHE A 604 10.51 4.43 20.20
CA PHE A 604 9.30 4.19 20.97
C PHE A 604 8.07 4.99 20.47
N HIS A 605 8.25 5.86 19.49
CA HIS A 605 7.17 6.46 18.72
C HIS A 605 7.06 5.80 17.34
N VAL A 606 5.83 5.55 16.91
CA VAL A 606 5.57 4.87 15.62
C VAL A 606 6.23 5.56 14.43
N PHE A 607 6.32 6.91 14.44
CA PHE A 607 6.96 7.66 13.38
C PHE A 607 8.46 7.31 13.29
N GLY A 608 9.17 7.32 14.43
CA GLY A 608 10.57 6.89 14.47
C GLY A 608 10.74 5.40 14.20
N LEU A 609 9.89 4.54 14.77
CA LEU A 609 9.94 3.10 14.53
C LEU A 609 9.83 2.78 13.03
N MET A 610 8.89 3.41 12.34
CA MET A 610 8.68 3.16 10.91
C MET A 610 9.82 3.74 10.07
N THR A 611 10.18 5.01 10.24
CA THR A 611 11.12 5.71 9.36
C THR A 611 12.57 5.41 9.65
N ASN A 612 12.94 5.23 10.93
CA ASN A 612 14.33 5.05 11.36
C ASN A 612 14.70 3.58 11.57
N PHE A 613 13.72 2.66 11.56
CA PHE A 613 14.01 1.25 11.72
C PHE A 613 13.30 0.34 10.70
N CYS A 614 11.97 0.31 10.64
CA CYS A 614 11.27 -0.67 9.80
C CYS A 614 11.51 -0.46 8.30
N PHE A 615 11.39 0.78 7.83
CA PHE A 615 11.66 1.15 6.44
C PHE A 615 13.11 0.86 6.04
N PRO A 616 14.13 1.31 6.79
CA PRO A 616 15.53 0.99 6.51
C PRO A 616 15.85 -0.50 6.54
N ALA A 617 15.36 -1.24 7.53
CA ALA A 617 15.56 -2.69 7.64
C ALA A 617 15.09 -3.43 6.39
N VAL A 618 14.02 -2.95 5.77
CA VAL A 618 13.44 -3.54 4.56
C VAL A 618 14.10 -3.07 3.28
N THR A 619 14.38 -1.76 3.16
CA THR A 619 14.90 -1.13 1.93
C THR A 619 16.42 -1.10 1.87
N GLY A 620 17.09 -1.15 3.03
CA GLY A 620 18.54 -0.97 3.19
C GLY A 620 19.00 0.48 3.06
N THR A 621 18.07 1.42 3.20
CA THR A 621 18.41 2.83 3.35
C THR A 621 19.30 3.02 4.58
N THR A 622 20.39 3.77 4.45
CA THR A 622 21.25 4.04 5.59
C THR A 622 20.59 5.02 6.54
N VAL A 623 20.57 4.68 7.83
CA VAL A 623 20.16 5.59 8.91
C VAL A 623 21.36 5.96 9.74
N VAL A 624 21.51 7.25 10.02
CA VAL A 624 22.53 7.76 10.95
C VAL A 624 21.82 8.27 12.20
N PHE A 625 21.95 7.53 13.28
CA PHE A 625 21.29 7.85 14.53
C PHE A 625 21.97 8.99 15.27
N VAL A 626 21.15 9.89 15.80
CA VAL A 626 21.55 10.92 16.76
C VAL A 626 20.81 10.63 18.08
N PRO A 627 21.52 10.36 19.19
CA PRO A 627 20.90 9.94 20.46
C PRO A 627 20.01 11.00 21.09
N ASN A 628 20.38 12.27 20.90
CA ASN A 628 19.62 13.41 21.42
C ASN A 628 19.10 14.28 20.26
N PRO A 629 17.82 14.13 19.87
CA PRO A 629 17.23 14.91 18.80
C PRO A 629 17.08 16.42 19.10
N LEU A 630 17.26 16.83 20.35
CA LEU A 630 17.22 18.25 20.76
C LEU A 630 18.56 18.96 20.63
N ASP A 631 19.65 18.22 20.43
CA ASP A 631 20.96 18.79 20.13
C ASP A 631 21.05 19.21 18.66
N GLY A 632 20.54 20.40 18.38
CA GLY A 632 20.51 20.94 17.02
C GLY A 632 21.88 21.09 16.36
N LYS A 633 22.94 21.35 17.16
CA LYS A 633 24.33 21.48 16.65
C LYS A 633 24.86 20.13 16.17
N ALA A 634 24.71 19.08 17.00
CA ALA A 634 25.11 17.72 16.64
C ALA A 634 24.30 17.21 15.43
N VAL A 635 23.02 17.54 15.36
CA VAL A 635 22.15 17.19 14.23
C VAL A 635 22.64 17.85 12.93
N CYS A 636 22.90 19.15 12.90
CA CYS A 636 23.37 19.84 11.71
C CYS A 636 24.72 19.28 11.24
N GLN A 637 25.64 19.05 12.17
CA GLN A 637 26.94 18.45 11.87
C GLN A 637 26.79 17.04 11.28
N THR A 638 25.91 16.22 11.87
CA THR A 638 25.61 14.87 11.37
C THR A 638 25.07 14.88 9.95
N ILE A 639 24.16 15.81 9.64
CA ILE A 639 23.60 15.96 8.28
C ILE A 639 24.71 16.26 7.28
N LYS A 640 25.60 17.21 7.62
CA LYS A 640 26.74 17.60 6.79
C LYS A 640 27.72 16.45 6.57
N ASP A 641 28.24 15.87 7.66
CA ASP A 641 29.33 14.89 7.62
C ASP A 641 28.90 13.57 6.95
N ASN A 642 27.64 13.15 7.14
CA ASN A 642 27.11 11.93 6.57
C ASN A 642 26.34 12.16 5.27
N ARG A 643 26.27 13.41 4.76
CA ARG A 643 25.56 13.79 3.54
C ARG A 643 24.12 13.24 3.53
N ILE A 644 23.40 13.45 4.62
CA ILE A 644 22.01 13.00 4.76
C ILE A 644 21.15 13.60 3.65
N THR A 645 20.31 12.78 3.05
CA THR A 645 19.44 13.20 1.93
C THR A 645 17.97 13.35 2.32
N LEU A 646 17.51 12.65 3.35
CA LEU A 646 16.15 12.67 3.84
C LEU A 646 16.12 13.09 5.31
N LEU A 647 15.46 14.19 5.59
CA LEU A 647 15.22 14.69 6.95
C LEU A 647 13.73 14.55 7.29
N LEU A 648 13.41 13.68 8.24
CA LEU A 648 12.09 13.53 8.81
C LEU A 648 12.12 14.04 10.25
N ALA A 649 11.26 15.00 10.58
CA ALA A 649 11.26 15.60 11.91
C ALA A 649 9.90 16.14 12.30
N THR A 650 9.72 16.44 13.58
CA THR A 650 8.58 17.27 14.00
C THR A 650 8.91 18.75 13.75
N PRO A 651 7.92 19.63 13.56
CA PRO A 651 8.14 21.07 13.48
C PRO A 651 8.98 21.62 14.65
N THR A 652 8.75 21.15 15.86
CA THR A 652 9.53 21.51 17.05
C THR A 652 11.01 21.17 16.90
N PHE A 653 11.34 19.98 16.41
CA PHE A 653 12.73 19.59 16.16
C PHE A 653 13.36 20.42 15.05
N LEU A 654 12.67 20.62 13.94
CA LEU A 654 13.14 21.48 12.85
C LEU A 654 13.46 22.88 13.34
N GLN A 655 12.60 23.47 14.18
CA GLN A 655 12.82 24.79 14.75
C GLN A 655 14.11 24.84 15.60
N SER A 656 14.41 23.76 16.36
CA SER A 656 15.64 23.63 17.12
C SER A 656 16.87 23.56 16.18
N TYR A 657 16.82 22.78 15.11
CA TYR A 657 17.93 22.63 14.15
C TYR A 657 18.25 23.95 13.44
N LEU A 658 17.23 24.68 13.02
CA LEU A 658 17.39 25.94 12.30
C LEU A 658 18.03 27.07 13.14
N LYS A 659 18.20 26.90 14.44
CA LYS A 659 18.99 27.84 15.25
C LYS A 659 20.50 27.77 14.93
N TYR A 660 20.96 26.61 14.47
CA TYR A 660 22.36 26.29 14.22
C TYR A 660 22.67 26.03 12.75
N ALA A 661 21.64 25.76 11.92
CA ALA A 661 21.78 25.35 10.54
C ALA A 661 22.32 26.44 9.64
N THR A 662 23.28 26.09 8.81
CA THR A 662 23.74 26.88 7.66
C THR A 662 23.27 26.26 6.36
N VAL A 663 23.35 27.03 5.25
CA VAL A 663 23.00 26.51 3.91
C VAL A 663 23.89 25.32 3.54
N GLU A 664 25.14 25.34 3.96
CA GLU A 664 26.12 24.28 3.68
C GLU A 664 25.76 22.99 4.40
N ASP A 665 25.34 23.06 5.67
CA ASP A 665 25.00 21.89 6.48
C ASP A 665 23.84 21.08 5.85
N PHE A 666 22.90 21.76 5.20
CA PHE A 666 21.71 21.17 4.60
C PHE A 666 21.80 20.97 3.08
N SER A 667 22.95 21.22 2.48
CA SER A 667 23.15 21.14 1.01
C SER A 667 22.91 19.75 0.41
N SER A 668 23.05 18.68 1.21
CA SER A 668 22.82 17.30 0.78
C SER A 668 21.36 16.89 0.82
N LEU A 669 20.50 17.64 1.52
CA LEU A 669 19.08 17.31 1.66
C LEU A 669 18.36 17.44 0.31
N ARG A 670 17.56 16.44 -0.01
CA ARG A 670 16.64 16.48 -1.16
C ARG A 670 15.17 16.48 -0.77
N LEU A 671 14.88 16.11 0.47
CA LEU A 671 13.51 16.01 0.97
C LEU A 671 13.49 16.26 2.48
N VAL A 672 12.64 17.18 2.89
CA VAL A 672 12.34 17.48 4.29
C VAL A 672 10.86 17.20 4.55
N ILE A 673 10.58 16.25 5.45
CA ILE A 673 9.22 15.88 5.83
C ILE A 673 8.96 16.32 7.27
N ALA A 674 7.88 17.08 7.47
CA ALA A 674 7.41 17.47 8.79
C ALA A 674 6.12 16.73 9.14
N GLY A 675 6.05 16.11 10.31
CA GLY A 675 4.87 15.37 10.77
C GLY A 675 4.66 15.40 12.28
N ALA A 676 3.57 14.81 12.73
CA ALA A 676 3.15 14.70 14.12
C ALA A 676 2.71 16.00 14.82
N GLU A 677 2.98 17.15 14.23
CA GLU A 677 2.58 18.48 14.71
C GLU A 677 2.22 19.35 13.51
N LYS A 678 1.41 20.40 13.77
CA LYS A 678 1.03 21.35 12.72
C LYS A 678 2.21 22.22 12.30
N LEU A 679 2.45 22.33 11.01
CA LEU A 679 3.53 23.14 10.46
C LEU A 679 3.14 24.63 10.46
N GLN A 680 3.97 25.48 11.07
CA GLN A 680 3.81 26.92 11.05
C GLN A 680 4.39 27.54 9.77
N ARG A 681 3.75 28.56 9.22
CA ARG A 681 4.19 29.22 7.98
C ARG A 681 5.58 29.84 8.11
N LYS A 682 5.88 30.46 9.25
CA LYS A 682 7.23 31.02 9.52
C LYS A 682 8.33 29.93 9.41
N LEU A 683 8.07 28.74 9.95
CA LEU A 683 9.00 27.61 9.89
C LEU A 683 9.14 27.10 8.44
N PHE A 684 8.04 26.96 7.73
CA PHE A 684 8.04 26.55 6.31
C PHE A 684 8.92 27.49 5.46
N GLU A 685 8.70 28.82 5.56
CA GLU A 685 9.48 29.80 4.81
C GLU A 685 10.95 29.81 5.22
N ARG A 686 11.26 29.64 6.50
CA ARG A 686 12.64 29.60 6.99
C ARG A 686 13.41 28.40 6.46
N VAL A 687 12.82 27.20 6.47
CA VAL A 687 13.44 25.99 5.86
C VAL A 687 13.66 26.21 4.38
N LYS A 688 12.65 26.73 3.65
CA LYS A 688 12.75 27.03 2.23
C LYS A 688 13.92 27.98 1.92
N ASN A 689 14.10 29.01 2.74
CA ASN A 689 15.19 29.98 2.56
C ASN A 689 16.58 29.37 2.76
N ILE A 690 16.72 28.41 3.71
CA ILE A 690 17.99 27.78 4.01
C ILE A 690 18.30 26.64 3.02
N THR A 691 17.33 25.81 2.70
CA THR A 691 17.53 24.57 1.93
C THR A 691 17.18 24.69 0.44
N GLY A 692 16.43 25.70 0.07
CA GLY A 692 15.78 25.80 -1.26
C GLY A 692 14.65 24.78 -1.48
N LEU A 693 14.32 23.98 -0.45
CA LEU A 693 13.29 22.95 -0.51
C LEU A 693 12.01 23.41 0.19
N ASN A 694 10.86 23.04 -0.35
CA ASN A 694 9.62 23.11 0.39
C ASN A 694 9.51 21.94 1.37
N ILE A 695 9.07 22.22 2.60
CA ILE A 695 8.72 21.16 3.55
C ILE A 695 7.50 20.42 3.03
N VAL A 696 7.56 19.10 3.10
CA VAL A 696 6.43 18.21 2.83
C VAL A 696 5.72 17.92 4.15
N GLU A 697 4.46 18.28 4.27
CA GLU A 697 3.67 17.94 5.44
C GLU A 697 3.21 16.48 5.36
N ALA A 698 3.33 15.74 6.47
CA ALA A 698 2.84 14.38 6.61
C ALA A 698 1.94 14.27 7.85
N TYR A 699 0.87 13.52 7.70
CA TYR A 699 -0.06 13.25 8.79
C TYR A 699 -0.16 11.76 9.05
N GLY A 700 -0.33 11.43 10.34
CA GLY A 700 -0.53 10.06 10.75
C GLY A 700 -0.73 9.93 12.26
N CYS A 701 -1.07 8.72 12.67
CA CYS A 701 -1.27 8.35 14.07
C CYS A 701 -0.75 6.95 14.32
N THR A 702 -0.58 6.60 15.58
CA THR A 702 -0.01 5.30 15.97
C THR A 702 -0.86 4.15 15.44
N GLU A 703 -2.17 4.31 15.48
CA GLU A 703 -3.17 3.34 15.05
C GLU A 703 -3.18 3.09 13.52
N MET A 704 -2.47 3.93 12.73
CA MET A 704 -2.34 3.81 11.28
C MET A 704 -0.94 3.41 10.79
N SER A 705 0.00 3.09 11.67
CA SER A 705 1.34 2.46 11.42
C SER A 705 2.44 3.26 10.70
N PRO A 706 2.60 4.56 10.73
CA PRO A 706 1.73 5.65 11.18
C PRO A 706 1.07 6.44 10.05
N ILE A 707 1.67 6.47 8.82
CA ILE A 707 1.42 7.52 7.81
C ILE A 707 0.08 7.27 7.11
N VAL A 708 -0.79 8.29 7.14
CA VAL A 708 -2.09 8.30 6.46
C VAL A 708 -2.01 9.08 5.16
N ALA A 709 -1.38 10.27 5.19
CA ALA A 709 -1.29 11.15 4.05
C ALA A 709 0.05 11.91 4.03
N ILE A 710 0.52 12.27 2.85
CA ILE A 710 1.72 13.08 2.63
C ILE A 710 1.43 14.12 1.55
N ASN A 711 1.81 15.36 1.81
CA ASN A 711 1.62 16.48 0.89
C ASN A 711 2.74 16.55 -0.17
N ILE A 712 2.87 15.49 -0.97
CA ILE A 712 3.83 15.42 -2.07
C ILE A 712 3.13 15.81 -3.37
N SER A 713 3.66 16.81 -4.09
CA SER A 713 3.21 17.13 -5.43
C SER A 713 3.68 16.05 -6.43
N SER A 714 2.84 15.71 -7.41
CA SER A 714 3.21 14.82 -8.52
C SER A 714 4.46 15.30 -9.28
N SER A 715 4.78 16.60 -9.21
CA SER A 715 5.99 17.19 -9.77
C SER A 715 7.28 16.81 -9.04
N LEU A 716 7.21 16.29 -7.79
CA LEU A 716 8.38 15.77 -7.08
C LEU A 716 9.07 14.61 -7.82
N PHE A 717 8.32 13.84 -8.61
CA PHE A 717 8.89 12.81 -9.48
C PHE A 717 9.69 13.42 -10.65
N THR A 718 9.46 14.68 -10.98
CA THR A 718 10.15 15.36 -12.07
C THR A 718 11.39 16.12 -11.63
N LEU A 719 11.42 16.81 -10.47
CA LEU A 719 12.61 17.58 -10.04
C LEU A 719 12.72 17.88 -8.52
N GLY A 720 11.81 17.43 -7.67
CA GLY A 720 11.99 17.45 -6.20
C GLY A 720 11.85 18.82 -5.52
N LYS A 721 11.18 19.80 -6.14
CA LYS A 721 11.12 21.16 -5.59
C LYS A 721 9.75 21.65 -5.12
N GLU A 722 8.66 20.90 -5.33
CA GLU A 722 7.31 21.37 -5.03
C GLU A 722 6.57 20.41 -4.09
N SER A 723 6.16 20.92 -2.93
CA SER A 723 5.11 20.32 -2.12
C SER A 723 3.74 20.71 -2.69
N GLY A 724 2.68 20.00 -2.32
CA GLY A 724 1.32 20.46 -2.52
C GLY A 724 1.02 21.76 -1.73
N PRO A 725 -0.23 22.21 -1.72
CA PRO A 725 -0.61 23.46 -1.07
C PRO A 725 -0.25 23.48 0.43
N TYR A 726 0.35 24.55 0.91
CA TYR A 726 0.61 24.76 2.33
C TYR A 726 -0.68 24.63 3.17
N GLY A 727 -0.57 23.96 4.32
CA GLY A 727 -1.70 23.73 5.23
C GLY A 727 -2.61 22.58 4.82
N SER A 728 -2.26 21.85 3.76
CA SER A 728 -2.80 20.53 3.45
C SER A 728 -1.82 19.45 3.88
N ILE A 729 -2.32 18.33 4.37
CA ILE A 729 -1.52 17.13 4.63
C ILE A 729 -1.40 16.24 3.37
N GLY A 730 -1.89 16.71 2.23
CA GLY A 730 -1.87 16.01 0.95
C GLY A 730 -3.01 15.02 0.78
N VAL A 731 -2.80 14.07 -0.11
CA VAL A 731 -3.76 13.00 -0.43
C VAL A 731 -3.47 11.74 0.37
N PRO A 732 -4.46 10.84 0.55
CA PRO A 732 -4.24 9.56 1.20
C PRO A 732 -3.14 8.76 0.52
N MET A 733 -2.33 8.08 1.33
CA MET A 733 -1.31 7.15 0.84
C MET A 733 -1.95 6.00 0.02
N PRO A 734 -1.23 5.42 -0.94
CA PRO A 734 -1.71 4.23 -1.66
C PRO A 734 -2.18 3.14 -0.70
N GLY A 735 -3.37 2.58 -0.94
CA GLY A 735 -3.97 1.57 -0.08
C GLY A 735 -4.64 2.11 1.19
N ILE A 736 -4.81 3.42 1.31
CA ILE A 736 -5.58 4.07 2.38
C ILE A 736 -6.78 4.78 1.76
N ALA A 737 -7.97 4.46 2.25
CA ALA A 737 -9.20 5.19 1.96
C ALA A 737 -9.55 6.11 3.13
N VAL A 738 -10.11 7.26 2.81
CA VAL A 738 -10.56 8.24 3.80
C VAL A 738 -12.00 8.65 3.53
N LYS A 739 -12.74 8.94 4.59
CA LYS A 739 -14.05 9.57 4.54
C LYS A 739 -14.22 10.55 5.70
N ILE A 740 -15.08 11.52 5.50
CA ILE A 740 -15.44 12.51 6.50
C ILE A 740 -16.82 12.17 7.03
N ILE A 741 -16.95 12.05 8.33
CA ILE A 741 -18.19 11.65 9.00
C ILE A 741 -18.68 12.79 9.89
N ASP A 742 -19.94 13.10 9.78
CA ASP A 742 -20.62 14.04 10.68
C ASP A 742 -20.62 13.48 12.10
N PRO A 743 -20.05 14.20 13.06
CA PRO A 743 -19.94 13.71 14.45
C PRO A 743 -21.27 13.53 15.16
N ASP A 744 -22.33 14.25 14.75
CA ASP A 744 -23.64 14.22 15.39
C ASP A 744 -24.57 13.17 14.75
N THR A 745 -24.58 13.07 13.43
CA THR A 745 -25.52 12.20 12.70
C THR A 745 -24.90 10.86 12.27
N GLY A 746 -23.56 10.79 12.24
CA GLY A 746 -22.84 9.64 11.68
C GLY A 746 -22.91 9.54 10.14
N ALA A 747 -23.48 10.54 9.47
CA ALA A 747 -23.60 10.56 8.02
C ALA A 747 -22.25 10.87 7.37
N GLU A 748 -22.03 10.30 6.18
CA GLU A 748 -20.87 10.63 5.36
C GLU A 748 -21.07 12.00 4.70
N LEU A 749 -20.09 12.89 4.91
CA LEU A 749 -20.08 14.26 4.41
C LEU A 749 -19.46 14.35 3.01
N GLY A 750 -19.73 15.45 2.33
CA GLY A 750 -19.25 15.72 0.98
C GLY A 750 -17.95 16.50 0.94
N GLU A 751 -17.67 17.05 -0.26
CA GLU A 751 -16.50 17.84 -0.57
C GLU A 751 -16.44 19.13 0.28
N ASN A 752 -15.29 19.40 0.90
CA ASN A 752 -15.02 20.58 1.75
C ASN A 752 -15.88 20.70 3.02
N GLU A 753 -16.71 19.72 3.34
CA GLU A 753 -17.46 19.69 4.58
C GLU A 753 -16.57 19.22 5.73
N GLN A 754 -16.77 19.81 6.92
CA GLN A 754 -15.97 19.51 8.11
C GLN A 754 -16.60 18.39 8.94
N GLY A 755 -15.81 17.37 9.26
CA GLY A 755 -16.25 16.27 10.10
C GLY A 755 -15.08 15.40 10.54
N LEU A 756 -15.39 14.29 11.21
CA LEU A 756 -14.42 13.32 11.70
C LEU A 756 -13.74 12.59 10.55
N LEU A 757 -12.42 12.60 10.56
CA LEU A 757 -11.61 11.85 9.60
C LEU A 757 -11.59 10.37 9.96
N HIS A 758 -12.14 9.54 9.10
CA HIS A 758 -12.09 8.09 9.19
C HIS A 758 -11.16 7.52 8.12
N CYS A 759 -10.30 6.57 8.51
CA CYS A 759 -9.28 5.99 7.65
C CYS A 759 -9.38 4.47 7.60
N LYS A 760 -9.30 3.85 6.40
CA LYS A 760 -9.33 2.41 6.20
C LYS A 760 -8.12 1.96 5.38
N GLY A 761 -7.56 0.81 5.70
CA GLY A 761 -6.47 0.19 4.94
C GLY A 761 -5.73 -0.88 5.74
N ALA A 762 -4.80 -1.56 5.07
CA ALA A 762 -3.98 -2.60 5.69
C ALA A 762 -3.06 -2.08 6.82
N SER A 763 -2.83 -0.79 6.90
CA SER A 763 -2.04 -0.12 7.94
C SER A 763 -2.80 0.13 9.25
N VAL A 764 -4.13 -0.09 9.29
CA VAL A 764 -4.93 0.03 10.53
C VAL A 764 -4.45 -1.00 11.55
N MET A 765 -4.29 -0.59 12.79
CA MET A 765 -3.86 -1.44 13.91
C MET A 765 -4.72 -2.70 14.08
N ILE A 766 -4.18 -3.70 14.77
CA ILE A 766 -4.96 -4.88 15.20
C ILE A 766 -6.05 -4.47 16.20
N GLY A 767 -5.72 -3.56 17.09
CA GLY A 767 -6.57 -3.05 18.17
C GLY A 767 -5.75 -2.55 19.34
N TYR A 768 -6.43 -2.17 20.40
CA TYR A 768 -5.80 -1.82 21.67
C TYR A 768 -5.58 -3.08 22.53
N LEU A 769 -4.42 -3.16 23.16
CA LEU A 769 -4.03 -4.28 24.03
C LEU A 769 -5.03 -4.44 25.18
N ASP A 770 -5.62 -5.63 25.27
CA ASP A 770 -6.59 -6.03 26.29
C ASP A 770 -7.70 -4.97 26.56
N ASP A 771 -8.16 -4.37 25.44
CA ASP A 771 -9.23 -3.36 25.48
C ASP A 771 -10.12 -3.47 24.22
N PRO A 772 -10.96 -4.52 24.16
CA PRO A 772 -11.84 -4.74 23.01
C PRO A 772 -12.92 -3.67 22.88
N GLU A 773 -13.36 -3.06 23.99
CA GLU A 773 -14.37 -1.99 23.95
C GLU A 773 -13.82 -0.72 23.33
N ALA A 774 -12.62 -0.28 23.73
CA ALA A 774 -11.97 0.86 23.08
C ALA A 774 -11.64 0.56 21.63
N THR A 775 -11.29 -0.68 21.29
CA THR A 775 -11.06 -1.11 19.93
C THR A 775 -12.33 -0.99 19.07
N ALA A 776 -13.46 -1.50 19.56
CA ALA A 776 -14.74 -1.43 18.86
C ALA A 776 -15.27 0.01 18.70
N LYS A 777 -14.94 0.91 19.63
CA LYS A 777 -15.25 2.35 19.51
C LYS A 777 -14.36 3.06 18.50
N ALA A 778 -13.12 2.59 18.33
CA ALA A 778 -12.15 3.23 17.45
C ALA A 778 -12.21 2.71 16.01
N ILE A 779 -12.58 1.44 15.80
CA ILE A 779 -12.63 0.81 14.49
C ILE A 779 -14.08 0.40 14.19
N THR A 780 -14.64 0.94 13.10
CA THR A 780 -16.01 0.60 12.69
C THR A 780 -16.11 -0.84 12.16
N PRO A 781 -17.31 -1.43 12.09
CA PRO A 781 -17.50 -2.77 11.51
C PRO A 781 -16.99 -2.90 10.07
N GLU A 782 -16.99 -1.81 9.30
CA GLU A 782 -16.46 -1.75 7.92
C GLU A 782 -14.93 -1.64 7.87
N GLY A 783 -14.26 -1.55 9.04
CA GLY A 783 -12.81 -1.47 9.16
C GLY A 783 -12.21 -0.07 9.06
N TYR A 784 -13.01 0.97 9.24
CA TYR A 784 -12.53 2.35 9.34
C TYR A 784 -12.09 2.67 10.76
N TYR A 785 -10.89 3.20 10.91
CA TYR A 785 -10.39 3.78 12.15
C TYR A 785 -10.82 5.24 12.24
N ASN A 786 -11.48 5.62 13.34
CA ASN A 786 -11.80 7.00 13.66
C ASN A 786 -10.59 7.68 14.30
N THR A 787 -10.03 8.67 13.63
CA THR A 787 -8.85 9.39 14.12
C THR A 787 -9.15 10.36 15.26
N ASN A 788 -10.40 10.71 15.47
CA ASN A 788 -10.86 11.81 16.32
C ASN A 788 -10.30 13.18 15.91
N ASP A 789 -9.78 13.30 14.72
CA ASP A 789 -9.40 14.57 14.12
C ASP A 789 -10.51 15.07 13.19
N ILE A 790 -10.82 16.36 13.26
CA ILE A 790 -11.74 17.03 12.35
C ILE A 790 -10.95 17.45 11.12
N ALA A 791 -11.47 17.12 9.97
CA ALA A 791 -10.82 17.41 8.69
C ALA A 791 -11.84 17.77 7.60
N THR A 792 -11.33 18.28 6.49
CA THR A 792 -12.04 18.42 5.23
C THR A 792 -11.26 17.68 4.14
N VAL A 793 -11.97 17.22 3.12
CA VAL A 793 -11.35 16.68 1.90
C VAL A 793 -11.88 17.49 0.73
N ASP A 794 -11.00 18.09 -0.06
CA ASP A 794 -11.40 18.83 -1.23
C ASP A 794 -11.60 17.88 -2.45
N ARG A 795 -12.07 18.45 -3.57
CA ARG A 795 -12.35 17.70 -4.81
C ARG A 795 -11.12 16.98 -5.38
N ASP A 796 -9.92 17.45 -5.04
CA ASP A 796 -8.65 16.89 -5.50
C ASP A 796 -8.16 15.75 -4.59
N GLY A 797 -8.93 15.45 -3.54
CA GLY A 797 -8.60 14.46 -2.52
C GLY A 797 -7.62 14.98 -1.47
N CYS A 798 -7.25 16.26 -1.50
CA CYS A 798 -6.36 16.86 -0.51
C CYS A 798 -7.07 17.03 0.82
N ILE A 799 -6.45 16.51 1.87
CA ILE A 799 -6.96 16.54 3.23
C ILE A 799 -6.41 17.77 3.97
N ARG A 800 -7.27 18.45 4.70
CA ARG A 800 -6.89 19.54 5.61
C ARG A 800 -7.35 19.22 7.01
N ILE A 801 -6.43 19.13 7.95
CA ILE A 801 -6.75 18.96 9.36
C ILE A 801 -7.15 20.30 9.94
N VAL A 802 -8.34 20.37 10.49
CA VAL A 802 -8.89 21.56 11.15
C VAL A 802 -8.50 21.57 12.63
N GLY A 803 -8.57 20.41 13.30
CA GLY A 803 -8.19 20.24 14.70
C GLY A 803 -8.66 18.89 15.25
N ARG A 804 -8.51 18.68 16.56
CA ARG A 804 -9.00 17.48 17.24
C ARG A 804 -10.40 17.68 17.80
N MET A 805 -11.25 16.68 17.76
CA MET A 805 -12.61 16.72 18.33
C MET A 805 -12.62 17.19 19.78
N THR A 806 -11.63 16.80 20.59
CA THR A 806 -11.44 17.24 21.97
C THR A 806 -11.04 18.71 22.11
N ARG A 807 -10.76 19.41 21.02
CA ARG A 807 -10.40 20.83 20.94
C ARG A 807 -11.44 21.64 20.17
N PHE A 808 -12.65 21.16 20.17
CA PHE A 808 -13.81 21.90 19.69
C PHE A 808 -14.77 22.12 20.82
N SER A 809 -15.52 23.19 20.74
CA SER A 809 -16.66 23.47 21.59
C SER A 809 -17.91 23.69 20.76
N LYS A 810 -19.02 23.22 21.26
CA LYS A 810 -20.32 23.42 20.63
C LYS A 810 -21.00 24.65 21.18
N ILE A 811 -20.75 25.80 20.55
CA ILE A 811 -21.26 27.11 20.99
C ILE A 811 -22.49 27.47 20.16
N ALA A 812 -23.65 27.58 20.79
CA ALA A 812 -24.92 27.84 20.10
C ALA A 812 -25.19 26.91 18.90
N GLY A 813 -24.76 25.64 18.98
CA GLY A 813 -24.90 24.64 17.92
C GLY A 813 -23.78 24.61 16.88
N GLU A 814 -22.85 25.57 16.90
CA GLU A 814 -21.73 25.65 15.96
C GLU A 814 -20.47 25.06 16.57
N MET A 815 -19.72 24.29 15.77
CA MET A 815 -18.44 23.67 16.15
C MET A 815 -17.32 24.71 16.05
N VAL A 816 -16.78 25.11 17.20
CA VAL A 816 -15.78 26.19 17.32
C VAL A 816 -14.40 25.60 17.62
N PRO A 817 -13.41 25.70 16.71
CA PRO A 817 -12.10 25.08 16.88
C PRO A 817 -11.18 25.93 17.79
N HIS A 818 -10.82 25.42 18.94
CA HIS A 818 -9.93 26.11 19.89
C HIS A 818 -8.55 26.42 19.30
N GLU A 819 -7.98 25.50 18.56
CA GLU A 819 -6.63 25.67 17.98
C GLU A 819 -6.55 26.80 16.96
N MET A 820 -7.61 27.01 16.19
CA MET A 820 -7.65 28.11 15.24
C MET A 820 -7.74 29.47 15.98
N ILE A 821 -8.48 29.50 17.07
CA ILE A 821 -8.62 30.71 17.89
C ILE A 821 -7.31 31.00 18.61
N GLU A 822 -6.66 29.99 19.23
CA GLU A 822 -5.33 30.15 19.81
C GLU A 822 -4.35 30.77 18.82
N ARG A 823 -4.25 30.16 17.65
CA ARG A 823 -3.35 30.63 16.60
C ARG A 823 -3.64 32.07 16.19
N ARG A 824 -4.92 32.43 16.06
CA ARG A 824 -5.30 33.79 15.68
C ARG A 824 -4.95 34.80 16.77
N ILE A 825 -5.13 34.42 18.04
CA ILE A 825 -4.72 35.23 19.19
C ILE A 825 -3.19 35.37 19.21
N GLU A 826 -2.46 34.28 19.03
CA GLU A 826 -0.98 34.29 18.99
C GLU A 826 -0.47 35.15 17.85
N GLU A 827 -1.03 35.04 16.63
CA GLU A 827 -0.66 35.84 15.46
C GLU A 827 -0.89 37.35 15.67
N LEU A 828 -2.08 37.72 16.14
CA LEU A 828 -2.48 39.12 16.26
C LEU A 828 -1.88 39.81 17.50
N GLY A 829 -1.61 39.04 18.55
CA GLY A 829 -1.01 39.51 19.79
C GLY A 829 0.50 39.37 19.86
N HIS A 830 1.15 38.70 18.89
CA HIS A 830 2.57 38.28 18.92
C HIS A 830 2.91 37.42 20.14
N LEU A 831 2.02 36.47 20.51
CA LEU A 831 2.04 35.69 21.74
C LEU A 831 2.41 34.23 21.52
N ASP A 832 3.32 33.95 20.63
CA ASP A 832 3.69 32.57 20.20
C ASP A 832 3.92 31.61 21.39
N GLY A 833 3.05 30.59 21.55
CA GLY A 833 3.13 29.59 22.60
C GLY A 833 2.65 30.03 24.00
N MET A 834 2.22 31.26 24.17
CA MET A 834 1.84 31.84 25.48
C MET A 834 0.33 31.81 25.73
N VAL A 835 -0.46 31.17 24.86
CA VAL A 835 -1.93 31.17 24.96
C VAL A 835 -2.45 29.73 24.88
N ALA A 836 -3.51 29.44 25.62
CA ALA A 836 -4.28 28.23 25.49
C ALA A 836 -5.78 28.52 25.54
N VAL A 837 -6.54 27.93 24.62
CA VAL A 837 -8.00 28.09 24.56
C VAL A 837 -8.68 26.80 24.99
N ALA A 838 -9.68 26.92 25.83
CA ALA A 838 -10.58 25.87 26.28
C ALA A 838 -12.03 26.36 26.26
N ALA A 839 -12.95 25.55 26.74
CA ALA A 839 -14.31 25.98 26.96
C ALA A 839 -14.84 25.54 28.32
N ARG A 840 -15.79 26.29 28.82
CA ARG A 840 -16.57 25.98 30.00
C ARG A 840 -18.06 25.91 29.66
N PRO A 841 -18.88 25.22 30.46
CA PRO A 841 -20.32 25.21 30.26
C PRO A 841 -20.92 26.64 30.36
N ASP A 842 -21.91 26.89 29.50
CA ASP A 842 -22.70 28.14 29.47
C ASP A 842 -24.18 27.81 29.30
N GLU A 843 -25.03 28.32 30.21
CA GLU A 843 -26.47 27.99 30.25
C GLU A 843 -27.23 28.40 28.97
N ARG A 844 -26.79 29.45 28.28
CA ARG A 844 -27.48 30.00 27.10
C ARG A 844 -26.98 29.47 25.78
N LYS A 845 -25.66 29.15 25.70
CA LYS A 845 -25.01 28.79 24.44
C LYS A 845 -24.47 27.36 24.45
N GLY A 846 -24.69 26.60 25.54
CA GLY A 846 -24.12 25.28 25.77
C GLY A 846 -22.69 25.36 26.29
N GLU A 847 -21.80 25.99 25.55
CA GLU A 847 -20.40 26.21 25.95
C GLU A 847 -19.95 27.64 25.63
N GLN A 848 -18.90 28.10 26.33
CA GLN A 848 -18.28 29.41 26.20
C GLN A 848 -16.76 29.28 26.15
N LEU A 849 -16.11 29.97 25.25
CA LEU A 849 -14.66 30.00 25.13
C LEU A 849 -14.00 30.67 26.34
N VAL A 850 -12.90 30.07 26.80
CA VAL A 850 -12.01 30.58 27.84
C VAL A 850 -10.59 30.62 27.27
N VAL A 851 -9.89 31.71 27.49
CA VAL A 851 -8.54 31.94 27.04
C VAL A 851 -7.62 32.07 28.25
N PHE A 852 -6.65 31.13 28.35
CA PHE A 852 -5.58 31.26 29.32
C PHE A 852 -4.37 31.88 28.66
N TYR A 853 -3.71 32.83 29.32
CA TYR A 853 -2.46 33.41 28.81
C TYR A 853 -1.41 33.51 29.90
N ALA A 854 -0.16 33.27 29.51
CA ALA A 854 0.96 33.29 30.44
C ALA A 854 1.18 34.73 30.95
N LYS A 855 1.61 34.87 32.20
CA LYS A 855 1.88 36.15 32.85
C LYS A 855 2.91 37.02 32.12
N GLU A 856 3.76 36.39 31.33
CA GLU A 856 4.77 37.08 30.46
C GLU A 856 4.14 37.68 29.18
N ALA A 857 2.92 37.25 28.82
CA ALA A 857 2.19 37.75 27.67
C ALA A 857 1.67 39.18 27.94
N ARG A 858 2.22 40.16 27.23
CA ARG A 858 1.80 41.56 27.33
C ARG A 858 0.97 41.96 26.09
N PHE A 859 -0.30 42.18 26.27
CA PHE A 859 -1.22 42.64 25.23
C PHE A 859 -2.40 43.39 25.81
N ASP A 860 -3.03 44.23 25.05
CA ASP A 860 -4.31 44.85 25.36
C ASP A 860 -5.46 44.00 24.82
N THR A 861 -6.27 43.44 25.74
CA THR A 861 -7.40 42.58 25.36
C THR A 861 -8.40 43.29 24.46
N ALA A 862 -8.66 44.59 24.70
CA ALA A 862 -9.60 45.32 23.87
C ALA A 862 -9.11 45.53 22.43
N GLU A 863 -7.84 45.87 22.29
CA GLU A 863 -7.19 45.99 20.97
C GLU A 863 -7.12 44.65 20.26
N LEU A 864 -6.76 43.57 20.96
CA LEU A 864 -6.70 42.20 20.41
C LEU A 864 -8.09 41.79 19.89
N LEU A 865 -9.14 41.96 20.67
CA LEU A 865 -10.50 41.63 20.29
C LEU A 865 -11.00 42.47 19.09
N LYS A 866 -10.59 43.74 18.99
CA LYS A 866 -10.84 44.58 17.81
C LYS A 866 -10.18 43.96 16.58
N LYS A 867 -8.90 43.64 16.65
CA LYS A 867 -8.15 42.98 15.55
C LYS A 867 -8.76 41.61 15.18
N MET A 868 -9.25 40.85 16.13
CA MET A 868 -9.94 39.57 15.86
C MET A 868 -11.23 39.77 15.07
N ARG A 869 -12.04 40.81 15.41
CA ARG A 869 -13.26 41.15 14.65
C ARG A 869 -12.94 41.60 13.21
N GLU A 870 -11.88 42.37 13.03
CA GLU A 870 -11.42 42.85 11.75
C GLU A 870 -10.79 41.74 10.91
N SER A 871 -10.37 40.58 11.51
CA SER A 871 -9.74 39.48 10.83
C SER A 871 -10.71 38.54 10.09
N GLY A 872 -12.03 38.84 10.10
CA GLY A 872 -13.04 38.04 9.43
C GLY A 872 -13.44 36.75 10.12
N LEU A 873 -13.08 36.57 11.41
CA LEU A 873 -13.56 35.42 12.20
C LEU A 873 -15.08 35.57 12.48
N PRO A 874 -15.83 34.46 12.50
CA PRO A 874 -17.21 34.43 12.96
C PRO A 874 -17.34 35.02 14.37
N ASN A 875 -18.38 35.79 14.66
CA ASN A 875 -18.56 36.39 15.98
C ASN A 875 -18.62 35.41 17.15
N LEU A 876 -19.11 34.18 16.88
CA LEU A 876 -19.17 33.11 17.89
C LEU A 876 -17.77 32.55 18.23
N TRP A 877 -16.78 32.76 17.39
CA TRP A 877 -15.40 32.28 17.58
C TRP A 877 -14.53 33.31 18.31
N ILE A 878 -15.08 34.50 18.59
CA ILE A 878 -14.36 35.57 19.29
C ILE A 878 -14.67 35.46 20.79
N PRO A 879 -13.68 35.18 21.64
CA PRO A 879 -13.86 35.10 23.07
C PRO A 879 -14.35 36.46 23.63
N ARG A 880 -15.11 36.45 24.72
CA ARG A 880 -15.48 37.66 25.43
C ARG A 880 -14.30 38.19 26.22
N ALA A 881 -14.26 39.50 26.49
CA ALA A 881 -13.18 40.13 27.25
C ALA A 881 -13.03 39.57 28.69
N ASP A 882 -14.17 39.20 29.30
CA ASP A 882 -14.22 38.60 30.61
C ASP A 882 -13.84 37.10 30.68
N CYS A 883 -13.48 36.53 29.53
CA CYS A 883 -13.06 35.12 29.39
C CYS A 883 -11.54 34.96 29.22
N PHE A 884 -10.74 36.01 29.42
CA PHE A 884 -9.28 35.96 29.41
C PHE A 884 -8.74 35.87 30.84
N PHE A 885 -7.98 34.80 31.12
CA PHE A 885 -7.46 34.50 32.44
C PHE A 885 -5.93 34.39 32.43
N GLU A 886 -5.28 35.17 33.31
CA GLU A 886 -3.83 35.11 33.47
C GLU A 886 -3.44 33.85 34.27
N VAL A 887 -2.37 33.18 33.86
CA VAL A 887 -1.77 32.04 34.54
C VAL A 887 -0.27 32.20 34.58
N ASP A 888 0.39 31.62 35.59
CA ASP A 888 1.85 31.72 35.72
C ASP A 888 2.59 31.22 34.47
N ALA A 889 2.15 30.07 33.95
CA ALA A 889 2.63 29.53 32.66
C ALA A 889 1.56 28.61 32.06
N ILE A 890 1.54 28.47 30.75
CA ILE A 890 0.68 27.49 30.09
C ILE A 890 1.19 26.09 30.45
N PRO A 891 0.32 25.18 30.94
CA PRO A 891 0.70 23.83 31.28
C PRO A 891 1.27 23.05 30.10
N MET A 892 2.47 22.50 30.29
CA MET A 892 3.19 21.75 29.24
C MET A 892 3.41 20.30 29.69
N LEU A 893 3.47 19.40 28.73
CA LEU A 893 3.88 18.01 28.92
C LEU A 893 5.41 17.91 28.83
N GLY A 894 6.02 16.86 29.36
CA GLY A 894 7.47 16.63 29.30
C GLY A 894 8.07 16.53 27.87
N ASN A 895 7.23 16.38 26.88
CA ASN A 895 7.62 16.39 25.46
C ASN A 895 7.48 17.77 24.78
N GLY A 896 7.24 18.84 25.54
CA GLY A 896 7.10 20.20 25.03
C GLY A 896 5.75 20.57 24.42
N LYS A 897 4.75 19.68 24.46
CA LYS A 897 3.37 19.97 24.02
C LYS A 897 2.52 20.55 25.13
N LYS A 898 1.53 21.40 24.79
CA LYS A 898 0.55 21.91 25.77
C LYS A 898 -0.21 20.74 26.44
N ASN A 899 -0.33 20.77 27.76
CA ASN A 899 -1.12 19.80 28.52
C ASN A 899 -2.60 20.17 28.46
N LEU A 900 -3.26 19.75 27.41
CA LEU A 900 -4.66 20.10 27.12
C LEU A 900 -5.62 19.60 28.18
N LYS A 901 -5.33 18.49 28.86
CA LYS A 901 -6.15 17.96 29.94
C LYS A 901 -6.14 18.93 31.11
N LYS A 902 -4.96 19.39 31.49
CA LYS A 902 -4.84 20.36 32.61
C LYS A 902 -5.49 21.71 32.25
N VAL A 903 -5.34 22.17 30.99
CA VAL A 903 -6.02 23.39 30.50
C VAL A 903 -7.56 23.24 30.59
N GLN A 904 -8.10 22.07 30.23
CA GLN A 904 -9.55 21.82 30.33
C GLN A 904 -10.03 21.68 31.79
N GLU A 905 -9.21 21.09 32.65
CA GLU A 905 -9.49 21.04 34.10
C GLU A 905 -9.57 22.46 34.68
N MET A 906 -8.60 23.32 34.39
CA MET A 906 -8.58 24.73 34.77
C MET A 906 -9.82 25.48 34.28
N ALA A 907 -10.27 25.21 33.04
CA ALA A 907 -11.49 25.83 32.50
C ALA A 907 -12.77 25.40 33.28
N LYS A 908 -12.82 24.19 33.80
CA LYS A 908 -13.90 23.69 34.62
C LYS A 908 -13.86 24.28 36.03
N GLU A 909 -12.68 24.37 36.64
CA GLU A 909 -12.50 24.99 37.96
C GLU A 909 -13.02 26.44 37.99
N ILE A 910 -12.77 27.24 36.95
CA ILE A 910 -13.32 28.60 36.81
C ILE A 910 -14.86 28.62 36.77
N SER A 911 -15.50 27.55 36.29
CA SER A 911 -16.96 27.46 36.26
C SER A 911 -17.58 27.14 37.64
N GLU A 912 -16.83 26.49 38.53
CA GLU A 912 -17.29 26.16 39.89
C GLU A 912 -17.14 27.35 40.85
N ASP A 913 -16.17 28.25 40.63
CA ASP A 913 -15.95 29.44 41.46
C ASP A 913 -16.93 30.61 41.19
N VAL A 914 -17.76 30.48 40.14
CA VAL A 914 -18.73 31.54 39.75
C VAL A 914 -20.17 31.23 40.19
N PHE A 915 -20.40 30.04 40.78
CA PHE A 915 -21.66 29.64 41.43
C PHE A 915 -21.46 29.51 42.94
#